data_eb77dd0829378a364ecaeb400e772c91
#
_entry.id   eb77dd0829378a364ecaeb400e772c91
#
_cell.length_a   1.000
_cell.length_b   1.000
_cell.length_c   1.000
_cell.angle_alpha   90.00
_cell.angle_beta   90.00
_cell.angle_gamma   90.00
#
_symmetry.space_group_name_H-M   'P 1'
#
loop_
_entity.id
_entity.type
_entity.pdbx_description
1 polymer ?
#
loop_
_entity_poly.entity_id
_entity_poly.type
_entity_poly.pdbx_seq_one_letter_code
_entity_poly.pdbx_strand_id
1 'polypeptide(L)'
;MNNTPLIFWIVPLASLVALGFAWYFFRAMMRCSEGTDRMKEIAAHVRQGAMAYLRQQYKVVTVVFLILALFFAFLAYGLGVQNPWVPFAFLTGGLFSGLAGYIGMRTATYASARTAHAASQSLNRGLRVAFRSGAVMGLVVVGLGLLDISVWYLVLNHFIDATGSQKLMIITTTMLTFGMGASTQALFARVGGGIYTKAADVGADLVGKVEAGIPEDDPRNPATIADNVGDNVGDVAGMGADLYESYCGSILATAALGAAAFAGDMQMQAVLAPMLIAAVGIVLSVIGIFLVRTKEGATMKNLLGALGTGVNTSSALIAVCTFGILYALQIENWVGISFSVIVGLVAGIIIGQSTEYYTSHSYKPTRKIAKSAETGPATVIISGIGMGMISTAIPVVTIAVAIVLAFLCATGFDIHNMISAGNLSKGLYGIGIAAVGMLSTLGITLATDAYGPIADNAGGNAEMSGLDPKVRQRTDALDALGNTTAATGKGFAIGSAALTALALLASYIEEVKIGMQHVGQSSLELADGTMKAVADANILDLMDYFQVTLMNPNVLVGAFIGAMMAFLFCGLTMNAVGRAAQSMVEEVRRQFREIKGILEGKATPDYARCVAISTKGAQREMLFPSVLAILVPIAVGFIFGVAGDGPADRQPERGLRAGRFHGQLGRSLGQRKEIHRGGQPRRQGIGQPQGYGRRRHGGRPIQGYVGPVAEHPDQADEHGLDRRSRTDRLVPSAVSRLPELYEAFFTPRASGHLTIVYVKFIIA
;
A
#
# COMPACT_ATOMS: atom_id res chain seq x y z
N MET A 1 16.53 -36.12 -4.59
CA MET A 1 16.36 -34.94 -3.75
C MET A 1 17.30 -33.88 -4.31
N ASN A 2 16.78 -32.93 -5.06
CA ASN A 2 17.57 -31.90 -5.72
C ASN A 2 18.25 -31.02 -4.66
N ASN A 3 19.54 -30.74 -4.86
CA ASN A 3 20.45 -30.08 -3.94
C ASN A 3 19.95 -28.69 -3.45
N THR A 4 19.03 -28.68 -2.50
CA THR A 4 18.76 -27.46 -1.74
C THR A 4 19.96 -27.21 -0.83
N PRO A 5 20.65 -26.06 -0.92
CA PRO A 5 21.80 -25.77 -0.06
C PRO A 5 21.38 -25.81 1.41
N LEU A 6 22.28 -26.33 2.27
CA LEU A 6 21.96 -26.42 3.71
C LEU A 6 21.58 -25.06 4.32
N ILE A 7 22.19 -23.99 3.83
CA ILE A 7 21.92 -22.61 4.28
C ILE A 7 20.46 -22.16 4.04
N PHE A 8 19.76 -22.73 3.04
CA PHE A 8 18.34 -22.44 2.78
C PHE A 8 17.46 -22.73 4.01
N TRP A 9 17.78 -23.79 4.79
CA TRP A 9 16.94 -24.20 5.91
C TRP A 9 16.88 -23.18 7.06
N ILE A 10 17.78 -22.18 7.06
CA ILE A 10 17.69 -21.02 7.97
C ILE A 10 16.40 -20.24 7.71
N VAL A 11 15.92 -20.18 6.46
CA VAL A 11 14.75 -19.39 6.05
C VAL A 11 13.46 -19.91 6.69
N PRO A 12 13.03 -21.17 6.49
CA PRO A 12 11.84 -21.72 7.16
C PRO A 12 12.02 -21.80 8.68
N LEU A 13 13.24 -22.02 9.21
CA LEU A 13 13.49 -22.00 10.64
C LEU A 13 13.21 -20.61 11.25
N ALA A 14 13.69 -19.53 10.62
CA ALA A 14 13.41 -18.16 11.05
C ALA A 14 11.91 -17.84 11.03
N SER A 15 11.18 -18.33 10.02
CA SER A 15 9.73 -18.20 9.96
C SER A 15 9.03 -18.85 11.16
N LEU A 16 9.44 -20.08 11.50
CA LEU A 16 8.91 -20.79 12.66
C LEU A 16 9.27 -20.09 13.99
N VAL A 17 10.45 -19.51 14.10
CA VAL A 17 10.88 -18.69 15.25
C VAL A 17 9.97 -17.45 15.36
N ALA A 18 9.69 -16.74 14.25
CA ALA A 18 8.77 -15.60 14.25
C ALA A 18 7.38 -16.00 14.77
N LEU A 19 6.79 -17.07 14.22
CA LEU A 19 5.49 -17.56 14.63
C LEU A 19 5.47 -18.06 16.08
N GLY A 20 6.57 -18.69 16.54
CA GLY A 20 6.75 -19.10 17.93
C GLY A 20 6.77 -17.91 18.89
N PHE A 21 7.48 -16.82 18.57
CA PHE A 21 7.48 -15.60 19.36
C PHE A 21 6.15 -14.85 19.26
N ALA A 22 5.49 -14.83 18.11
CA ALA A 22 4.14 -14.29 17.97
C ALA A 22 3.16 -15.01 18.93
N TRP A 23 3.19 -16.34 18.94
CA TRP A 23 2.40 -17.12 19.89
C TRP A 23 2.77 -16.86 21.36
N TYR A 24 4.06 -16.73 21.66
CA TYR A 24 4.53 -16.39 23.01
C TYR A 24 3.98 -15.03 23.46
N PHE A 25 4.09 -13.98 22.64
CA PHE A 25 3.57 -12.66 22.98
C PHE A 25 2.03 -12.65 23.08
N PHE A 26 1.34 -13.35 22.19
CA PHE A 26 -0.11 -13.53 22.29
C PHE A 26 -0.51 -14.19 23.61
N ARG A 27 0.15 -15.28 23.99
CA ARG A 27 -0.08 -15.95 25.28
C ARG A 27 0.23 -15.06 26.48
N ALA A 28 1.32 -14.29 26.40
CA ALA A 28 1.70 -13.36 27.45
C ALA A 28 0.65 -12.25 27.63
N MET A 29 0.14 -11.70 26.52
CA MET A 29 -0.95 -10.72 26.52
C MET A 29 -2.23 -11.31 27.10
N MET A 30 -2.63 -12.53 26.70
CA MET A 30 -3.84 -13.19 27.18
C MET A 30 -3.83 -13.50 28.71
N ARG A 31 -2.65 -13.56 29.35
CA ARG A 31 -2.52 -13.70 30.82
C ARG A 31 -2.78 -12.39 31.56
N CYS A 32 -2.77 -11.24 30.86
CA CYS A 32 -3.14 -9.96 31.47
C CYS A 32 -4.65 -9.88 31.66
N SER A 33 -5.10 -9.29 32.77
CA SER A 33 -6.53 -9.06 33.05
C SER A 33 -7.12 -8.04 32.04
N GLU A 34 -8.38 -8.25 31.67
CA GLU A 34 -9.17 -7.25 30.93
C GLU A 34 -9.73 -6.13 31.81
N GLY A 35 -9.55 -6.21 33.13
CA GLY A 35 -10.02 -5.22 34.07
C GLY A 35 -11.44 -5.49 34.59
N THR A 36 -12.24 -4.43 34.73
CA THR A 36 -13.60 -4.47 35.24
C THR A 36 -14.59 -5.15 34.28
N ASP A 37 -15.78 -5.51 34.80
CA ASP A 37 -16.79 -6.15 33.95
C ASP A 37 -17.28 -5.21 32.86
N ARG A 38 -17.34 -3.88 33.11
CA ARG A 38 -17.68 -2.88 32.09
C ARG A 38 -16.60 -2.82 30.99
N MET A 39 -15.32 -2.89 31.32
CA MET A 39 -14.22 -2.96 30.33
C MET A 39 -14.35 -4.20 29.45
N LYS A 40 -14.70 -5.34 30.04
CA LYS A 40 -14.91 -6.60 29.30
C LYS A 40 -16.08 -6.51 28.33
N GLU A 41 -17.20 -5.90 28.77
CA GLU A 41 -18.40 -5.69 27.97
C GLU A 41 -18.08 -4.84 26.73
N ILE A 42 -17.44 -3.68 26.91
CA ILE A 42 -17.04 -2.79 25.81
C ILE A 42 -16.10 -3.51 24.84
N ALA A 43 -15.06 -4.16 25.35
CA ALA A 43 -14.15 -4.94 24.52
C ALA A 43 -14.86 -6.09 23.78
N ALA A 44 -15.91 -6.68 24.35
CA ALA A 44 -16.72 -7.69 23.67
C ALA A 44 -17.49 -7.11 22.48
N HIS A 45 -18.06 -5.91 22.61
CA HIS A 45 -18.73 -5.22 21.50
C HIS A 45 -17.75 -4.91 20.34
N VAL A 46 -16.55 -4.38 20.65
CA VAL A 46 -15.49 -4.14 19.65
C VAL A 46 -15.08 -5.43 18.96
N ARG A 47 -14.82 -6.52 19.72
CA ARG A 47 -14.48 -7.85 19.15
C ARG A 47 -15.58 -8.39 18.23
N GLN A 48 -16.83 -8.27 18.65
CA GLN A 48 -17.97 -8.75 17.87
C GLN A 48 -18.09 -7.97 16.56
N GLY A 49 -17.99 -6.65 16.60
CA GLY A 49 -17.99 -5.79 15.45
C GLY A 49 -16.85 -6.09 14.48
N ALA A 50 -15.63 -6.20 14.99
CA ALA A 50 -14.45 -6.53 14.23
C ALA A 50 -14.55 -7.87 13.50
N MET A 51 -15.03 -8.91 14.18
CA MET A 51 -15.23 -10.23 13.57
C MET A 51 -16.38 -10.25 12.57
N ALA A 52 -17.44 -9.47 12.78
CA ALA A 52 -18.54 -9.32 11.84
C ALA A 52 -18.06 -8.67 10.52
N TYR A 53 -17.23 -7.61 10.62
CA TYR A 53 -16.62 -6.97 9.46
C TYR A 53 -15.73 -7.96 8.68
N LEU A 54 -14.76 -8.62 9.34
CA LEU A 54 -13.86 -9.55 8.66
C LEU A 54 -14.61 -10.69 7.96
N ARG A 55 -15.62 -11.25 8.62
CA ARG A 55 -16.46 -12.31 8.03
C ARG A 55 -17.14 -11.83 6.75
N GLN A 56 -17.65 -10.62 6.73
CA GLN A 56 -18.30 -10.07 5.55
C GLN A 56 -17.29 -9.72 4.46
N GLN A 57 -16.16 -9.12 4.81
CA GLN A 57 -15.10 -8.80 3.87
C GLN A 57 -14.55 -10.05 3.19
N TYR A 58 -14.23 -11.09 3.95
CA TYR A 58 -13.69 -12.32 3.37
C TYR A 58 -14.69 -13.04 2.45
N LYS A 59 -16.00 -12.93 2.69
CA LYS A 59 -16.98 -13.42 1.73
C LYS A 59 -16.87 -12.76 0.36
N VAL A 60 -16.79 -11.42 0.34
CA VAL A 60 -16.67 -10.65 -0.91
C VAL A 60 -15.34 -10.95 -1.60
N VAL A 61 -14.25 -10.90 -0.84
CA VAL A 61 -12.90 -11.14 -1.37
C VAL A 61 -12.76 -12.57 -1.91
N THR A 62 -13.31 -13.58 -1.22
CA THR A 62 -13.28 -14.98 -1.70
C THR A 62 -13.95 -15.11 -3.07
N VAL A 63 -15.08 -14.44 -3.32
CA VAL A 63 -15.72 -14.46 -4.65
C VAL A 63 -14.79 -13.88 -5.72
N VAL A 64 -14.14 -12.75 -5.45
CA VAL A 64 -13.17 -12.15 -6.38
C VAL A 64 -11.98 -13.08 -6.63
N PHE A 65 -11.46 -13.71 -5.57
CA PHE A 65 -10.34 -14.66 -5.68
C PHE A 65 -10.71 -15.88 -6.51
N LEU A 66 -11.91 -16.42 -6.35
CA LEU A 66 -12.38 -17.56 -7.16
C LEU A 66 -12.49 -17.17 -8.64
N ILE A 67 -13.03 -16.00 -8.95
CA ILE A 67 -13.12 -15.50 -10.34
C ILE A 67 -11.73 -15.36 -10.96
N LEU A 68 -10.79 -14.72 -10.25
CA LEU A 68 -9.42 -14.53 -10.74
C LEU A 68 -8.66 -15.86 -10.83
N ALA A 69 -8.82 -16.77 -9.86
CA ALA A 69 -8.18 -18.07 -9.90
C ALA A 69 -8.69 -18.93 -11.08
N LEU A 70 -10.00 -18.89 -11.38
CA LEU A 70 -10.56 -19.54 -12.57
C LEU A 70 -10.03 -18.91 -13.86
N PHE A 71 -9.86 -17.60 -13.90
CA PHE A 71 -9.25 -16.92 -15.03
C PHE A 71 -7.78 -17.35 -15.24
N PHE A 72 -6.97 -17.39 -14.17
CA PHE A 72 -5.60 -17.90 -14.25
C PHE A 72 -5.54 -19.38 -14.59
N ALA A 73 -6.47 -20.18 -14.08
CA ALA A 73 -6.58 -21.61 -14.46
C ALA A 73 -6.91 -21.76 -15.95
N PHE A 74 -7.78 -20.92 -16.50
CA PHE A 74 -8.06 -20.92 -17.94
C PHE A 74 -6.81 -20.53 -18.76
N LEU A 75 -6.04 -19.53 -18.34
CA LEU A 75 -4.78 -19.15 -18.99
C LEU A 75 -3.74 -20.27 -18.93
N ALA A 76 -3.64 -20.96 -17.78
CA ALA A 76 -2.66 -22.01 -17.56
C ALA A 76 -3.03 -23.34 -18.26
N TYR A 77 -4.27 -23.84 -18.03
CA TYR A 77 -4.70 -25.15 -18.50
C TYR A 77 -5.48 -25.12 -19.83
N GLY A 78 -6.19 -24.01 -20.11
CA GLY A 78 -6.97 -23.86 -21.33
C GLY A 78 -6.15 -23.34 -22.50
N LEU A 79 -5.34 -22.31 -22.27
CA LEU A 79 -4.52 -21.67 -23.31
C LEU A 79 -3.05 -22.10 -23.29
N GLY A 80 -2.56 -22.67 -22.17
CA GLY A 80 -1.18 -23.09 -22.02
C GLY A 80 -0.14 -21.94 -22.03
N VAL A 81 -0.59 -20.71 -21.74
CA VAL A 81 0.27 -19.51 -21.80
C VAL A 81 0.95 -19.18 -20.46
N GLN A 82 0.59 -19.87 -19.41
CA GLN A 82 1.15 -19.71 -18.07
C GLN A 82 1.52 -21.04 -17.41
N ASN A 83 2.39 -20.97 -16.39
CA ASN A 83 2.75 -22.14 -15.61
C ASN A 83 1.51 -22.69 -14.86
N PRO A 84 1.30 -24.04 -14.84
CA PRO A 84 0.18 -24.68 -14.16
C PRO A 84 0.06 -24.39 -12.65
N TRP A 85 1.14 -23.97 -11.99
CA TRP A 85 1.17 -23.64 -10.56
C TRP A 85 0.65 -22.23 -10.23
N VAL A 86 0.53 -21.33 -11.22
CA VAL A 86 0.09 -19.94 -11.05
C VAL A 86 -1.23 -19.78 -10.30
N PRO A 87 -2.33 -20.53 -10.62
CA PRO A 87 -3.60 -20.36 -9.90
C PRO A 87 -3.47 -20.70 -8.41
N PHE A 88 -2.68 -21.72 -8.07
CA PHE A 88 -2.48 -22.14 -6.68
C PHE A 88 -1.62 -21.14 -5.90
N ALA A 89 -0.53 -20.66 -6.50
CA ALA A 89 0.32 -19.64 -5.91
C ALA A 89 -0.48 -18.35 -5.62
N PHE A 90 -1.31 -17.93 -6.56
CA PHE A 90 -2.22 -16.79 -6.37
C PHE A 90 -3.17 -16.98 -5.16
N LEU A 91 -3.80 -18.16 -5.04
CA LEU A 91 -4.72 -18.45 -3.94
C LEU A 91 -4.01 -18.48 -2.58
N THR A 92 -2.83 -19.08 -2.48
CA THR A 92 -2.09 -19.14 -1.20
C THR A 92 -1.63 -17.76 -0.75
N GLY A 93 -1.12 -16.92 -1.66
CA GLY A 93 -0.72 -15.55 -1.33
C GLY A 93 -1.85 -14.74 -0.70
N GLY A 94 -3.04 -14.83 -1.29
CA GLY A 94 -4.23 -14.19 -0.70
C GLY A 94 -4.67 -14.79 0.63
N LEU A 95 -4.60 -16.11 0.76
CA LEU A 95 -4.96 -16.82 1.99
C LEU A 95 -4.05 -16.43 3.16
N PHE A 96 -2.73 -16.44 2.96
CA PHE A 96 -1.77 -16.11 4.02
C PHE A 96 -1.81 -14.61 4.39
N SER A 97 -1.97 -13.72 3.41
CA SER A 97 -2.19 -12.29 3.67
C SER A 97 -3.47 -12.05 4.48
N GLY A 98 -4.58 -12.69 4.11
CA GLY A 98 -5.83 -12.63 4.86
C GLY A 98 -5.70 -13.23 6.27
N LEU A 99 -4.99 -14.35 6.42
CA LEU A 99 -4.73 -14.98 7.72
C LEU A 99 -3.92 -14.06 8.64
N ALA A 100 -2.91 -13.38 8.11
CA ALA A 100 -2.12 -12.40 8.85
C ALA A 100 -3.01 -11.26 9.38
N GLY A 101 -3.86 -10.68 8.51
CA GLY A 101 -4.84 -9.65 8.90
C GLY A 101 -5.83 -10.14 9.97
N TYR A 102 -6.33 -11.37 9.84
CA TYR A 102 -7.23 -11.98 10.83
C TYR A 102 -6.58 -12.14 12.21
N ILE A 103 -5.35 -12.70 12.26
CA ILE A 103 -4.63 -12.92 13.51
C ILE A 103 -4.29 -11.56 14.17
N GLY A 104 -3.83 -10.59 13.36
CA GLY A 104 -3.52 -9.25 13.82
C GLY A 104 -4.71 -8.56 14.47
N MET A 105 -5.83 -8.48 13.74
CA MET A 105 -7.06 -7.84 14.22
C MET A 105 -7.64 -8.54 15.46
N ARG A 106 -7.63 -9.87 15.48
CA ARG A 106 -8.03 -10.63 16.65
C ARG A 106 -7.15 -10.29 17.86
N THR A 107 -5.82 -10.21 17.67
CA THR A 107 -4.89 -9.85 18.74
C THR A 107 -5.14 -8.44 19.25
N ALA A 108 -5.30 -7.46 18.37
CA ALA A 108 -5.52 -6.06 18.74
C ALA A 108 -6.80 -5.88 19.54
N THR A 109 -7.90 -6.50 19.13
CA THR A 109 -9.19 -6.42 19.85
C THR A 109 -9.18 -7.13 21.20
N TYR A 110 -8.31 -8.11 21.42
CA TYR A 110 -8.08 -8.68 22.75
C TYR A 110 -7.10 -7.86 23.59
N ALA A 111 -6.25 -7.06 22.98
CA ALA A 111 -5.21 -6.29 23.67
C ALA A 111 -5.71 -4.97 24.26
N SER A 112 -6.69 -4.30 23.65
CA SER A 112 -7.11 -2.93 24.02
C SER A 112 -7.53 -2.80 25.49
N ALA A 113 -8.51 -3.57 25.98
CA ALA A 113 -8.93 -3.55 27.38
C ALA A 113 -7.79 -3.96 28.32
N ARG A 114 -6.95 -4.94 27.94
CA ARG A 114 -5.78 -5.37 28.73
C ARG A 114 -4.75 -4.26 28.83
N THR A 115 -4.59 -3.47 27.77
CA THR A 115 -3.71 -2.29 27.76
C THR A 115 -4.26 -1.20 28.68
N ALA A 116 -5.56 -0.89 28.62
CA ALA A 116 -6.21 0.06 29.53
C ALA A 116 -6.03 -0.37 30.99
N HIS A 117 -6.29 -1.64 31.32
CA HIS A 117 -6.07 -2.17 32.66
C HIS A 117 -4.60 -2.15 33.07
N ALA A 118 -3.66 -2.43 32.20
CA ALA A 118 -2.23 -2.32 32.47
C ALA A 118 -1.79 -0.86 32.68
N ALA A 119 -2.36 0.09 31.93
CA ALA A 119 -2.13 1.53 32.09
C ALA A 119 -2.67 2.06 33.43
N SER A 120 -3.73 1.47 34.00
CA SER A 120 -4.19 1.83 35.34
C SER A 120 -3.11 1.60 36.41
N GLN A 121 -2.20 0.65 36.18
CA GLN A 121 -1.11 0.34 37.09
C GLN A 121 0.14 1.20 36.85
N SER A 122 0.59 1.30 35.59
CA SER A 122 1.68 2.20 35.17
C SER A 122 1.73 2.39 33.67
N LEU A 123 2.27 3.55 33.22
CA LEU A 123 2.49 3.87 31.78
C LEU A 123 3.35 2.80 31.08
N ASN A 124 4.44 2.35 31.72
CA ASN A 124 5.32 1.33 31.14
C ASN A 124 4.65 -0.05 31.01
N ARG A 125 3.73 -0.41 31.91
CA ARG A 125 2.95 -1.65 31.77
C ARG A 125 1.98 -1.55 30.59
N GLY A 126 1.27 -0.43 30.45
CA GLY A 126 0.41 -0.15 29.31
C GLY A 126 1.19 -0.24 27.99
N LEU A 127 2.31 0.47 27.87
CA LEU A 127 3.18 0.41 26.70
C LEU A 127 3.63 -1.02 26.37
N ARG A 128 4.08 -1.79 27.35
CA ARG A 128 4.54 -3.17 27.10
C ARG A 128 3.44 -4.08 26.60
N VAL A 129 2.23 -3.98 27.15
CA VAL A 129 1.10 -4.82 26.71
C VAL A 129 0.71 -4.44 25.28
N ALA A 130 0.52 -3.15 24.99
CA ALA A 130 0.16 -2.68 23.67
C ALA A 130 1.23 -3.03 22.62
N PHE A 131 2.50 -2.69 22.87
CA PHE A 131 3.59 -2.89 21.93
C PHE A 131 3.88 -4.38 21.65
N ARG A 132 3.88 -5.24 22.67
CA ARG A 132 4.04 -6.68 22.46
C ARG A 132 2.86 -7.32 21.76
N SER A 133 1.66 -6.77 21.95
CA SER A 133 0.49 -7.19 21.19
C SER A 133 0.57 -6.76 19.72
N GLY A 134 1.06 -5.55 19.44
CA GLY A 134 1.41 -5.12 18.09
C GLY A 134 2.51 -5.99 17.47
N ALA A 135 3.49 -6.42 18.26
CA ALA A 135 4.55 -7.32 17.80
C ALA A 135 4.03 -8.70 17.33
N VAL A 136 2.91 -9.17 17.85
CA VAL A 136 2.26 -10.38 17.32
C VAL A 136 1.94 -10.19 15.84
N MET A 137 1.36 -9.04 15.47
CA MET A 137 1.04 -8.73 14.07
C MET A 137 2.30 -8.69 13.20
N GLY A 138 3.33 -7.94 13.64
CA GLY A 138 4.58 -7.83 12.90
C GLY A 138 5.24 -9.19 12.64
N LEU A 139 5.34 -10.03 13.67
CA LEU A 139 5.95 -11.35 13.58
C LEU A 139 5.10 -12.35 12.78
N VAL A 140 3.77 -12.25 12.83
CA VAL A 140 2.88 -13.08 12.00
C VAL A 140 3.05 -12.73 10.52
N VAL A 141 3.10 -11.44 10.18
CA VAL A 141 3.27 -10.99 8.79
C VAL A 141 4.59 -11.51 8.21
N VAL A 142 5.72 -11.25 8.87
CA VAL A 142 7.02 -11.68 8.36
C VAL A 142 7.20 -13.20 8.44
N GLY A 143 6.64 -13.84 9.47
CA GLY A 143 6.70 -15.29 9.64
C GLY A 143 5.88 -16.04 8.59
N LEU A 144 4.64 -15.67 8.36
CA LEU A 144 3.80 -16.29 7.34
C LEU A 144 4.33 -16.00 5.92
N GLY A 145 4.77 -14.77 5.65
CA GLY A 145 5.33 -14.41 4.34
C GLY A 145 6.56 -15.23 3.99
N LEU A 146 7.51 -15.32 4.89
CA LEU A 146 8.74 -16.07 4.63
C LEU A 146 8.51 -17.59 4.63
N LEU A 147 7.52 -18.09 5.41
CA LEU A 147 7.12 -19.49 5.38
C LEU A 147 6.53 -19.87 4.02
N ASP A 148 5.60 -19.08 3.50
CA ASP A 148 4.94 -19.34 2.22
C ASP A 148 5.96 -19.30 1.06
N ILE A 149 6.86 -18.29 1.05
CA ILE A 149 8.00 -18.24 0.11
C ILE A 149 8.84 -19.52 0.18
N SER A 150 9.17 -19.99 1.39
CA SER A 150 9.97 -21.19 1.57
C SER A 150 9.27 -22.44 1.07
N VAL A 151 7.98 -22.60 1.35
CA VAL A 151 7.16 -23.73 0.92
C VAL A 151 7.05 -23.75 -0.60
N TRP A 152 6.72 -22.60 -1.23
CA TRP A 152 6.63 -22.52 -2.69
C TRP A 152 7.96 -22.81 -3.38
N TYR A 153 9.07 -22.31 -2.83
CA TYR A 153 10.39 -22.64 -3.36
C TYR A 153 10.63 -24.18 -3.36
N LEU A 154 10.33 -24.86 -2.26
CA LEU A 154 10.49 -26.32 -2.14
C LEU A 154 9.56 -27.08 -3.08
N VAL A 155 8.28 -26.69 -3.16
CA VAL A 155 7.29 -27.30 -4.04
C VAL A 155 7.72 -27.16 -5.50
N LEU A 156 8.02 -25.96 -5.95
CA LEU A 156 8.39 -25.72 -7.35
C LEU A 156 9.75 -26.39 -7.69
N ASN A 157 10.71 -26.36 -6.76
CA ASN A 157 11.98 -27.05 -6.97
C ASN A 157 11.84 -28.56 -7.11
N HIS A 158 10.79 -29.15 -6.49
CA HIS A 158 10.49 -30.58 -6.63
C HIS A 158 9.77 -30.91 -7.94
N PHE A 159 8.79 -30.10 -8.35
CA PHE A 159 7.90 -30.41 -9.47
C PHE A 159 8.32 -29.83 -10.83
N ILE A 160 9.23 -28.85 -10.87
CA ILE A 160 9.69 -28.30 -12.13
C ILE A 160 10.88 -29.11 -12.68
N ASP A 161 10.65 -29.81 -13.79
CA ASP A 161 11.63 -30.65 -14.50
C ASP A 161 12.51 -29.85 -15.50
N ALA A 162 12.98 -28.66 -15.08
CA ALA A 162 13.97 -27.90 -15.85
C ALA A 162 15.36 -28.09 -15.25
N THR A 163 16.42 -27.87 -16.05
CA THR A 163 17.82 -28.00 -15.63
C THR A 163 18.56 -26.66 -15.73
N GLY A 164 19.58 -26.48 -14.91
CA GLY A 164 20.49 -25.33 -14.96
C GLY A 164 19.81 -24.02 -14.57
N SER A 165 20.22 -22.91 -15.19
CA SER A 165 19.77 -21.54 -14.87
C SER A 165 18.31 -21.28 -15.20
N GLN A 166 17.74 -21.99 -16.18
CA GLN A 166 16.33 -21.87 -16.54
C GLN A 166 15.40 -22.31 -15.41
N LYS A 167 15.78 -23.33 -14.63
CA LYS A 167 14.96 -23.83 -13.53
C LYS A 167 14.70 -22.75 -12.47
N LEU A 168 15.74 -22.05 -12.03
CA LEU A 168 15.63 -20.99 -11.02
C LEU A 168 14.83 -19.80 -11.54
N MET A 169 14.97 -19.46 -12.82
CA MET A 169 14.17 -18.41 -13.45
C MET A 169 12.69 -18.77 -13.44
N ILE A 170 12.31 -19.98 -13.86
CA ILE A 170 10.90 -20.44 -13.85
C ILE A 170 10.36 -20.50 -12.42
N ILE A 171 11.14 -20.97 -11.44
CA ILE A 171 10.72 -21.01 -10.03
C ILE A 171 10.42 -19.60 -9.52
N THR A 172 11.36 -18.68 -9.68
CA THR A 172 11.25 -17.33 -9.12
C THR A 172 10.15 -16.50 -9.78
N THR A 173 9.96 -16.61 -11.10
CA THR A 173 8.85 -15.94 -11.81
C THR A 173 7.49 -16.56 -11.45
N THR A 174 7.39 -17.88 -11.34
CA THR A 174 6.15 -18.51 -10.84
C THR A 174 5.83 -18.06 -9.41
N MET A 175 6.83 -17.91 -8.55
CA MET A 175 6.66 -17.40 -7.20
C MET A 175 6.17 -15.95 -7.15
N LEU A 176 6.45 -15.10 -8.15
CA LEU A 176 5.90 -13.74 -8.22
C LEU A 176 4.37 -13.71 -8.24
N THR A 177 3.73 -14.75 -8.80
CA THR A 177 2.25 -14.82 -8.86
C THR A 177 1.59 -15.01 -7.50
N PHE A 178 2.29 -15.60 -6.53
CA PHE A 178 1.91 -15.58 -5.13
C PHE A 178 1.84 -14.13 -4.60
N GLY A 179 2.81 -13.28 -4.97
CA GLY A 179 2.79 -11.85 -4.68
C GLY A 179 1.54 -11.14 -5.23
N MET A 180 1.04 -11.53 -6.43
CA MET A 180 -0.23 -10.99 -6.96
C MET A 180 -1.43 -11.35 -6.07
N GLY A 181 -1.48 -12.56 -5.51
CA GLY A 181 -2.53 -12.96 -4.57
C GLY A 181 -2.50 -12.11 -3.31
N ALA A 182 -1.32 -11.92 -2.73
CA ALA A 182 -1.12 -11.04 -1.60
C ALA A 182 -1.52 -9.59 -1.91
N SER A 183 -1.16 -9.07 -3.09
CA SER A 183 -1.50 -7.73 -3.57
C SER A 183 -3.01 -7.53 -3.72
N THR A 184 -3.71 -8.50 -4.30
CA THR A 184 -5.17 -8.46 -4.44
C THR A 184 -5.84 -8.41 -3.06
N GLN A 185 -5.42 -9.25 -2.13
CA GLN A 185 -5.94 -9.25 -0.75
C GLN A 185 -5.68 -7.92 -0.06
N ALA A 186 -4.47 -7.37 -0.17
CA ALA A 186 -4.06 -6.10 0.40
C ALA A 186 -4.90 -4.93 -0.14
N LEU A 187 -5.14 -4.89 -1.45
CA LEU A 187 -5.98 -3.88 -2.09
C LEU A 187 -7.39 -3.83 -1.48
N PHE A 188 -8.08 -4.97 -1.40
CA PHE A 188 -9.43 -5.02 -0.82
C PHE A 188 -9.43 -4.73 0.67
N ALA A 189 -8.44 -5.23 1.43
CA ALA A 189 -8.31 -4.97 2.86
C ALA A 189 -8.07 -3.48 3.14
N ARG A 190 -7.20 -2.84 2.35
CA ARG A 190 -6.82 -1.43 2.53
C ARG A 190 -7.94 -0.48 2.13
N VAL A 191 -8.56 -0.70 0.95
CA VAL A 191 -9.67 0.16 0.47
C VAL A 191 -10.90 0.00 1.34
N GLY A 192 -11.34 -1.23 1.59
CA GLY A 192 -12.51 -1.50 2.43
C GLY A 192 -12.31 -1.03 3.87
N GLY A 193 -11.13 -1.32 4.45
CA GLY A 193 -10.73 -0.87 5.79
C GLY A 193 -10.71 0.65 5.90
N GLY A 194 -10.06 1.34 4.97
CA GLY A 194 -9.96 2.79 4.97
C GLY A 194 -11.31 3.50 4.83
N ILE A 195 -12.21 2.99 3.96
CA ILE A 195 -13.58 3.53 3.84
C ILE A 195 -14.35 3.32 5.14
N TYR A 196 -14.25 2.14 5.74
CA TYR A 196 -14.92 1.83 7.01
C TYR A 196 -14.46 2.78 8.12
N THR A 197 -13.13 2.83 8.36
CA THR A 197 -12.52 3.61 9.44
C THR A 197 -12.92 5.08 9.31
N LYS A 198 -12.72 5.69 8.14
CA LYS A 198 -13.02 7.11 7.98
C LYS A 198 -14.49 7.45 7.96
N ALA A 199 -15.36 6.53 7.56
CA ALA A 199 -16.80 6.74 7.66
C ALA A 199 -17.31 6.67 9.12
N ALA A 200 -16.74 5.77 9.93
CA ALA A 200 -17.08 5.63 11.34
C ALA A 200 -16.58 6.85 12.15
N ASP A 201 -15.31 7.22 11.97
CA ASP A 201 -14.64 8.38 12.57
C ASP A 201 -15.42 9.68 12.29
N VAL A 202 -15.67 10.01 11.02
CA VAL A 202 -16.45 11.21 10.65
C VAL A 202 -17.87 11.16 11.22
N GLY A 203 -18.52 9.98 11.22
CA GLY A 203 -19.86 9.80 11.76
C GLY A 203 -19.92 9.99 13.27
N ALA A 204 -18.93 9.47 13.99
CA ALA A 204 -18.81 9.63 15.44
C ALA A 204 -18.52 11.09 15.83
N ASP A 205 -17.53 11.70 15.17
CA ASP A 205 -17.04 13.03 15.49
C ASP A 205 -18.03 14.14 15.14
N LEU A 206 -18.59 14.11 13.93
CA LEU A 206 -19.48 15.17 13.47
C LEU A 206 -20.74 15.28 14.35
N VAL A 207 -21.40 14.17 14.63
CA VAL A 207 -22.62 14.19 15.39
C VAL A 207 -22.36 14.23 16.90
N GLY A 208 -21.37 13.48 17.39
CA GLY A 208 -21.02 13.42 18.81
C GLY A 208 -20.38 14.72 19.30
N LYS A 209 -19.21 15.06 18.75
CA LYS A 209 -18.44 16.22 19.23
C LYS A 209 -19.04 17.56 18.80
N VAL A 210 -19.43 17.70 17.51
CA VAL A 210 -19.81 18.99 16.94
C VAL A 210 -21.29 19.29 17.17
N GLU A 211 -22.20 18.35 16.92
CA GLU A 211 -23.64 18.59 17.03
C GLU A 211 -24.15 18.39 18.47
N ALA A 212 -23.81 17.29 19.13
CA ALA A 212 -24.28 16.94 20.45
C ALA A 212 -23.42 17.49 21.61
N GLY A 213 -22.18 17.93 21.31
CA GLY A 213 -21.26 18.50 22.29
C GLY A 213 -20.80 17.50 23.37
N ILE A 214 -20.81 16.18 23.07
CA ILE A 214 -20.33 15.15 23.99
C ILE A 214 -18.85 14.87 23.74
N PRO A 215 -18.09 14.46 24.78
CA PRO A 215 -16.67 14.13 24.64
C PRO A 215 -16.40 13.04 23.62
N GLU A 216 -15.13 12.93 23.21
CA GLU A 216 -14.62 11.80 22.44
C GLU A 216 -14.73 10.52 23.26
N ASP A 217 -15.02 9.40 22.59
CA ASP A 217 -15.21 8.09 23.22
C ASP A 217 -16.34 8.00 24.24
N ASP A 218 -17.26 8.95 24.26
CA ASP A 218 -18.38 8.92 25.20
C ASP A 218 -19.32 7.73 24.91
N PRO A 219 -19.69 6.94 25.93
CA PRO A 219 -20.58 5.78 25.74
C PRO A 219 -21.97 6.13 25.23
N ARG A 220 -22.38 7.39 25.29
CA ARG A 220 -23.66 7.88 24.75
C ARG A 220 -23.63 7.99 23.23
N ASN A 221 -22.45 8.05 22.59
CA ASN A 221 -22.34 8.14 21.14
C ASN A 221 -22.53 6.76 20.49
N PRO A 222 -23.57 6.55 19.67
CA PRO A 222 -23.82 5.24 19.03
C PRO A 222 -22.70 4.78 18.09
N ALA A 223 -21.89 5.69 17.57
CA ALA A 223 -20.83 5.36 16.60
C ALA A 223 -19.48 5.03 17.26
N THR A 224 -19.27 5.27 18.56
CA THR A 224 -17.97 5.04 19.22
C THR A 224 -17.44 3.61 19.04
N ILE A 225 -18.30 2.60 19.16
CA ILE A 225 -17.85 1.20 18.93
C ILE A 225 -17.50 0.96 17.47
N ALA A 226 -18.22 1.58 16.52
CA ALA A 226 -17.91 1.45 15.10
C ALA A 226 -16.57 2.12 14.77
N ASP A 227 -16.26 3.23 15.40
CA ASP A 227 -14.98 3.94 15.30
C ASP A 227 -13.83 3.09 15.83
N ASN A 228 -13.92 2.60 17.06
CA ASN A 228 -12.96 1.67 17.65
C ASN A 228 -12.74 0.38 16.82
N VAL A 229 -13.76 -0.12 16.15
CA VAL A 229 -13.64 -1.23 15.19
C VAL A 229 -12.88 -0.77 13.96
N GLY A 230 -13.13 0.47 13.50
CA GLY A 230 -12.52 1.07 12.33
C GLY A 230 -11.00 1.08 12.39
N ASP A 231 -10.42 1.54 13.49
CA ASP A 231 -8.96 1.60 13.68
C ASP A 231 -8.31 0.23 13.54
N ASN A 232 -8.94 -0.80 14.12
CA ASN A 232 -8.46 -2.18 13.98
C ASN A 232 -8.59 -2.69 12.53
N VAL A 233 -9.65 -2.29 11.81
CA VAL A 233 -9.88 -2.69 10.42
C VAL A 233 -8.87 -2.03 9.48
N GLY A 234 -8.70 -0.72 9.59
CA GLY A 234 -7.84 0.07 8.70
C GLY A 234 -6.35 -0.16 8.94
N ASP A 235 -5.92 0.04 10.18
CA ASP A 235 -4.51 0.14 10.51
C ASP A 235 -3.91 -1.17 11.05
N VAL A 236 -4.71 -2.16 11.47
CA VAL A 236 -4.18 -3.50 11.78
C VAL A 236 -4.41 -4.45 10.59
N ALA A 237 -5.65 -4.74 10.23
CA ALA A 237 -5.91 -5.71 9.17
C ALA A 237 -5.51 -5.21 7.78
N GLY A 238 -5.85 -3.94 7.45
CA GLY A 238 -5.55 -3.33 6.15
C GLY A 238 -4.06 -3.10 5.94
N MET A 239 -3.38 -2.42 6.88
CA MET A 239 -1.96 -2.13 6.76
C MET A 239 -1.09 -3.38 6.90
N GLY A 240 -1.52 -4.35 7.71
CA GLY A 240 -0.82 -5.62 7.81
C GLY A 240 -0.83 -6.43 6.52
N ALA A 241 -1.94 -6.44 5.79
CA ALA A 241 -2.02 -7.07 4.47
C ALA A 241 -1.14 -6.35 3.42
N ASP A 242 -1.09 -5.01 3.45
CA ASP A 242 -0.27 -4.18 2.56
C ASP A 242 1.24 -4.40 2.79
N LEU A 243 1.66 -4.42 4.05
CA LEU A 243 3.06 -4.70 4.40
C LEU A 243 3.46 -6.17 4.16
N TYR A 244 2.52 -7.12 4.31
CA TYR A 244 2.73 -8.50 3.89
C TYR A 244 3.03 -8.59 2.39
N GLU A 245 2.24 -7.92 1.55
CA GLU A 245 2.46 -7.82 0.12
C GLU A 245 3.83 -7.22 -0.21
N SER A 246 4.17 -6.08 0.40
CA SER A 246 5.43 -5.39 0.15
C SER A 246 6.65 -6.23 0.56
N TYR A 247 6.55 -6.95 1.69
CA TYR A 247 7.59 -7.84 2.18
C TYR A 247 7.83 -9.02 1.23
N CYS A 248 6.76 -9.73 0.88
CA CYS A 248 6.87 -10.86 -0.02
C CYS A 248 7.28 -10.43 -1.43
N GLY A 249 6.66 -9.35 -1.93
CA GLY A 249 6.96 -8.79 -3.26
C GLY A 249 8.42 -8.36 -3.42
N SER A 250 9.02 -7.74 -2.40
CA SER A 250 10.43 -7.34 -2.45
C SER A 250 11.37 -8.54 -2.48
N ILE A 251 11.11 -9.56 -1.64
CA ILE A 251 11.94 -10.78 -1.61
C ILE A 251 11.84 -11.51 -2.94
N LEU A 252 10.63 -11.71 -3.47
CA LEU A 252 10.38 -12.44 -4.70
C LEU A 252 10.93 -11.74 -5.93
N ALA A 253 10.69 -10.43 -6.05
CA ALA A 253 11.22 -9.63 -7.16
C ALA A 253 12.75 -9.63 -7.16
N THR A 254 13.37 -9.48 -5.98
CA THR A 254 14.81 -9.51 -5.85
C THR A 254 15.39 -10.89 -6.16
N ALA A 255 14.71 -11.97 -5.75
CA ALA A 255 15.10 -13.33 -6.08
C ALA A 255 15.03 -13.60 -7.60
N ALA A 256 13.97 -13.10 -8.27
CA ALA A 256 13.85 -13.21 -9.73
C ALA A 256 14.94 -12.42 -10.47
N LEU A 257 15.26 -11.21 -9.98
CA LEU A 257 16.38 -10.43 -10.52
C LEU A 257 17.72 -11.09 -10.26
N GLY A 258 17.91 -11.75 -9.10
CA GLY A 258 19.09 -12.54 -8.80
C GLY A 258 19.27 -13.72 -9.76
N ALA A 259 18.16 -14.38 -10.11
CA ALA A 259 18.16 -15.45 -11.11
C ALA A 259 18.53 -14.96 -12.52
N ALA A 260 18.20 -13.70 -12.85
CA ALA A 260 18.47 -13.10 -14.15
C ALA A 260 19.85 -12.41 -14.25
N ALA A 261 20.34 -11.83 -13.14
CA ALA A 261 21.57 -11.03 -13.13
C ALA A 261 22.86 -11.87 -12.95
N PHE A 262 22.73 -13.08 -12.40
CA PHE A 262 23.87 -13.95 -12.10
C PHE A 262 23.72 -15.30 -12.81
N ALA A 263 24.88 -15.96 -13.09
CA ALA A 263 24.93 -17.24 -13.77
C ALA A 263 25.68 -18.28 -12.94
N GLY A 264 25.50 -19.55 -13.30
CA GLY A 264 26.18 -20.68 -12.63
C GLY A 264 25.82 -20.80 -11.15
N ASP A 265 26.78 -21.11 -10.31
CA ASP A 265 26.58 -21.33 -8.88
C ASP A 265 26.13 -20.03 -8.15
N MET A 266 26.58 -18.88 -8.63
CA MET A 266 26.19 -17.57 -8.06
C MET A 266 24.71 -17.25 -8.24
N GLN A 267 24.03 -17.83 -9.22
CA GLN A 267 22.59 -17.62 -9.43
C GLN A 267 21.76 -18.08 -8.23
N MET A 268 22.04 -19.28 -7.72
CA MET A 268 21.36 -19.80 -6.52
C MET A 268 21.64 -18.94 -5.30
N GLN A 269 22.88 -18.48 -5.14
CA GLN A 269 23.30 -17.64 -4.03
C GLN A 269 22.58 -16.28 -4.05
N ALA A 270 22.44 -15.67 -5.24
CA ALA A 270 21.73 -14.42 -5.43
C ALA A 270 20.21 -14.55 -5.19
N VAL A 271 19.61 -15.71 -5.54
CA VAL A 271 18.20 -16.01 -5.23
C VAL A 271 17.98 -16.15 -3.72
N LEU A 272 18.93 -16.76 -2.99
CA LEU A 272 18.81 -16.99 -1.56
C LEU A 272 19.12 -15.75 -0.71
N ALA A 273 19.93 -14.82 -1.19
CA ALA A 273 20.37 -13.66 -0.41
C ALA A 273 19.20 -12.84 0.17
N PRO A 274 18.17 -12.42 -0.59
CA PRO A 274 17.05 -11.68 -0.05
C PRO A 274 16.28 -12.47 1.01
N MET A 275 16.12 -13.77 0.85
CA MET A 275 15.45 -14.64 1.82
C MET A 275 16.23 -14.73 3.13
N LEU A 276 17.55 -14.85 3.06
CA LEU A 276 18.42 -14.94 4.25
C LEU A 276 18.54 -13.61 5.00
N ILE A 277 18.60 -12.47 4.28
CA ILE A 277 18.57 -11.13 4.89
C ILE A 277 17.25 -10.95 5.65
N ALA A 278 16.13 -11.34 5.04
CA ALA A 278 14.83 -11.31 5.66
C ALA A 278 14.74 -12.22 6.89
N ALA A 279 15.29 -13.43 6.82
CA ALA A 279 15.33 -14.40 7.92
C ALA A 279 16.10 -13.88 9.13
N VAL A 280 17.28 -13.28 8.91
CA VAL A 280 18.08 -12.66 9.99
C VAL A 280 17.37 -11.42 10.52
N GLY A 281 16.72 -10.62 9.67
CA GLY A 281 15.90 -9.48 10.06
C GLY A 281 14.79 -9.85 11.05
N ILE A 282 14.16 -11.02 10.89
CA ILE A 282 13.17 -11.56 11.84
C ILE A 282 13.79 -11.74 13.23
N VAL A 283 14.91 -12.45 13.32
CA VAL A 283 15.55 -12.75 14.61
C VAL A 283 15.97 -11.46 15.32
N LEU A 284 16.54 -10.53 14.56
CA LEU A 284 17.01 -9.25 15.12
C LEU A 284 15.85 -8.30 15.46
N SER A 285 14.72 -8.38 14.76
CA SER A 285 13.49 -7.70 15.15
C SER A 285 12.95 -8.20 16.49
N VAL A 286 13.01 -9.52 16.75
CA VAL A 286 12.63 -10.08 18.05
C VAL A 286 13.50 -9.51 19.18
N ILE A 287 14.80 -9.40 18.96
CA ILE A 287 15.73 -8.79 19.95
C ILE A 287 15.33 -7.32 20.20
N GLY A 288 15.07 -6.54 19.12
CA GLY A 288 14.64 -5.16 19.24
C GLY A 288 13.35 -4.97 20.04
N ILE A 289 12.37 -5.88 19.84
CA ILE A 289 11.08 -5.84 20.57
C ILE A 289 11.31 -5.94 22.10
N PHE A 290 12.26 -6.71 22.57
CA PHE A 290 12.56 -6.83 24.00
C PHE A 290 13.25 -5.59 24.59
N LEU A 291 13.88 -4.74 23.77
CA LEU A 291 14.58 -3.53 24.20
C LEU A 291 13.62 -2.36 24.48
N VAL A 292 12.40 -2.39 23.96
CA VAL A 292 11.42 -1.30 24.13
C VAL A 292 10.94 -1.22 25.59
N ARG A 293 11.30 -0.14 26.29
CA ARG A 293 10.92 0.15 27.66
C ARG A 293 10.85 1.65 27.90
N THR A 294 9.96 2.08 28.81
CA THR A 294 9.84 3.49 29.23
C THR A 294 9.79 3.63 30.75
N LYS A 295 9.85 4.88 31.23
CA LYS A 295 9.70 5.23 32.65
C LYS A 295 8.35 5.90 32.87
N GLU A 296 7.88 5.95 34.11
CA GLU A 296 6.68 6.70 34.49
C GLU A 296 6.93 8.21 34.28
N GLY A 297 5.90 8.92 33.78
CA GLY A 297 6.00 10.34 33.46
C GLY A 297 6.87 10.68 32.24
N ALA A 298 7.15 9.70 31.37
CA ALA A 298 7.91 9.92 30.14
C ALA A 298 7.21 10.93 29.23
N THR A 299 7.99 11.86 28.67
CA THR A 299 7.52 12.78 27.63
C THR A 299 7.33 12.05 26.30
N MET A 300 6.55 12.65 25.41
CA MET A 300 6.36 12.11 24.04
C MET A 300 7.69 11.80 23.34
N LYS A 301 8.67 12.69 23.44
CA LYS A 301 10.02 12.49 22.88
C LYS A 301 10.72 11.26 23.47
N ASN A 302 10.55 11.00 24.78
CA ASN A 302 11.13 9.84 25.43
C ASN A 302 10.43 8.54 25.02
N LEU A 303 9.11 8.60 24.78
CA LEU A 303 8.33 7.46 24.29
C LEU A 303 8.73 7.09 22.86
N LEU A 304 8.81 8.07 21.96
CA LEU A 304 9.33 7.89 20.59
C LEU A 304 10.77 7.35 20.60
N GLY A 305 11.63 7.89 21.48
CA GLY A 305 12.99 7.41 21.65
C GLY A 305 13.08 5.95 22.14
N ALA A 306 12.13 5.51 22.98
CA ALA A 306 12.08 4.12 23.44
C ALA A 306 11.73 3.15 22.31
N LEU A 307 10.78 3.49 21.43
CA LEU A 307 10.44 2.71 20.25
C LEU A 307 11.58 2.75 19.22
N GLY A 308 12.14 3.95 18.96
CA GLY A 308 13.27 4.14 18.06
C GLY A 308 14.52 3.36 18.49
N THR A 309 14.76 3.17 19.79
CA THR A 309 15.87 2.33 20.28
C THR A 309 15.75 0.89 19.79
N GLY A 310 14.56 0.31 19.83
CA GLY A 310 14.33 -1.05 19.33
C GLY A 310 14.58 -1.16 17.84
N VAL A 311 14.00 -0.24 17.03
CA VAL A 311 14.13 -0.23 15.56
C VAL A 311 15.58 0.03 15.15
N ASN A 312 16.23 1.06 15.70
CA ASN A 312 17.60 1.43 15.32
C ASN A 312 18.61 0.36 15.71
N THR A 313 18.44 -0.29 16.89
CA THR A 313 19.32 -1.40 17.29
C THR A 313 19.15 -2.60 16.36
N SER A 314 17.92 -2.96 15.99
CA SER A 314 17.65 -4.01 15.00
C SER A 314 18.32 -3.66 13.66
N SER A 315 18.15 -2.43 13.17
CA SER A 315 18.74 -1.98 11.91
C SER A 315 20.27 -2.05 11.93
N ALA A 316 20.90 -1.60 13.02
CA ALA A 316 22.35 -1.67 13.15
C ALA A 316 22.88 -3.12 13.17
N LEU A 317 22.21 -4.01 13.90
CA LEU A 317 22.57 -5.42 13.92
C LEU A 317 22.36 -6.09 12.56
N ILE A 318 21.28 -5.79 11.84
CA ILE A 318 21.02 -6.29 10.49
C ILE A 318 22.14 -5.82 9.54
N ALA A 319 22.53 -4.54 9.60
CA ALA A 319 23.62 -4.01 8.79
C ALA A 319 24.92 -4.80 8.98
N VAL A 320 25.27 -5.12 10.23
CA VAL A 320 26.47 -5.93 10.54
C VAL A 320 26.33 -7.37 10.05
N CYS A 321 25.19 -8.02 10.35
CA CYS A 321 24.95 -9.42 9.97
C CYS A 321 24.92 -9.63 8.46
N THR A 322 24.48 -8.61 7.69
CA THR A 322 24.42 -8.67 6.22
C THR A 322 25.79 -8.93 5.61
N PHE A 323 26.86 -8.30 6.11
CA PHE A 323 28.22 -8.59 5.64
C PHE A 323 28.60 -10.05 5.84
N GLY A 324 28.26 -10.64 6.99
CA GLY A 324 28.52 -12.06 7.26
C GLY A 324 27.74 -13.01 6.35
N ILE A 325 26.46 -12.68 6.07
CA ILE A 325 25.58 -13.48 5.19
C ILE A 325 26.13 -13.46 3.76
N LEU A 326 26.38 -12.27 3.21
CA LEU A 326 26.78 -12.10 1.83
C LEU A 326 28.22 -12.60 1.60
N TYR A 327 29.10 -12.48 2.60
CA TYR A 327 30.39 -13.12 2.60
C TYR A 327 30.28 -14.66 2.55
N ALA A 328 29.40 -15.25 3.36
CA ALA A 328 29.18 -16.70 3.36
C ALA A 328 28.58 -17.24 2.04
N LEU A 329 27.79 -16.42 1.34
CA LEU A 329 27.20 -16.72 0.05
C LEU A 329 28.21 -16.58 -1.11
N GLN A 330 29.33 -15.90 -0.92
CA GLN A 330 30.39 -15.70 -1.96
C GLN A 330 29.85 -15.09 -3.26
N ILE A 331 28.85 -14.16 -3.16
CA ILE A 331 28.30 -13.47 -4.33
C ILE A 331 29.33 -12.45 -4.84
N GLU A 332 29.44 -12.30 -6.16
CA GLU A 332 30.30 -11.29 -6.77
C GLU A 332 29.93 -9.89 -6.22
N ASN A 333 30.92 -9.08 -5.85
CA ASN A 333 30.75 -7.77 -5.22
C ASN A 333 29.86 -7.79 -3.94
N TRP A 334 30.00 -8.84 -3.12
CA TRP A 334 29.22 -8.98 -1.87
C TRP A 334 29.30 -7.77 -0.95
N VAL A 335 30.44 -7.05 -0.95
CA VAL A 335 30.62 -5.82 -0.16
C VAL A 335 29.70 -4.72 -0.67
N GLY A 336 29.67 -4.47 -1.98
CA GLY A 336 28.80 -3.48 -2.60
C GLY A 336 27.32 -3.81 -2.39
N ILE A 337 26.95 -5.09 -2.53
CA ILE A 337 25.58 -5.55 -2.26
C ILE A 337 25.23 -5.37 -0.78
N SER A 338 26.17 -5.56 0.16
CA SER A 338 25.96 -5.26 1.58
C SER A 338 25.69 -3.77 1.81
N PHE A 339 26.40 -2.89 1.13
CA PHE A 339 26.12 -1.46 1.19
C PHE A 339 24.76 -1.12 0.58
N SER A 340 24.27 -1.82 -0.44
CA SER A 340 22.90 -1.64 -0.96
C SER A 340 21.84 -1.93 0.12
N VAL A 341 22.03 -2.98 0.94
CA VAL A 341 21.15 -3.26 2.11
C VAL A 341 21.17 -2.08 3.09
N ILE A 342 22.37 -1.58 3.42
CA ILE A 342 22.51 -0.45 4.35
C ILE A 342 21.85 0.81 3.80
N VAL A 343 21.96 1.08 2.51
CA VAL A 343 21.24 2.20 1.85
C VAL A 343 19.73 2.08 2.07
N GLY A 344 19.17 0.88 1.91
CA GLY A 344 17.76 0.63 2.19
C GLY A 344 17.38 0.86 3.66
N LEU A 345 18.18 0.35 4.61
CA LEU A 345 17.97 0.57 6.05
C LEU A 345 18.02 2.05 6.42
N VAL A 346 19.03 2.79 5.93
CA VAL A 346 19.20 4.22 6.18
C VAL A 346 18.06 5.02 5.56
N ALA A 347 17.64 4.69 4.35
CA ALA A 347 16.48 5.32 3.71
C ALA A 347 15.21 5.14 4.55
N GLY A 348 14.96 3.94 5.10
CA GLY A 348 13.85 3.67 6.00
C GLY A 348 13.89 4.53 7.27
N ILE A 349 15.07 4.69 7.88
CA ILE A 349 15.26 5.53 9.07
C ILE A 349 15.00 7.00 8.75
N ILE A 350 15.54 7.52 7.64
CA ILE A 350 15.36 8.94 7.23
C ILE A 350 13.89 9.23 6.95
N ILE A 351 13.21 8.35 6.21
CA ILE A 351 11.77 8.49 5.90
C ILE A 351 10.95 8.46 7.20
N GLY A 352 11.25 7.53 8.10
CA GLY A 352 10.60 7.44 9.41
C GLY A 352 10.77 8.72 10.22
N GLN A 353 11.98 9.22 10.37
CA GLN A 353 12.29 10.47 11.11
C GLN A 353 11.66 11.70 10.44
N SER A 354 11.66 11.77 9.11
CA SER A 354 10.97 12.83 8.38
C SER A 354 9.48 12.83 8.66
N THR A 355 8.85 11.65 8.63
CA THR A 355 7.43 11.53 8.92
C THR A 355 7.12 11.91 10.36
N GLU A 356 7.92 11.45 11.33
CA GLU A 356 7.81 11.85 12.74
C GLU A 356 7.87 13.37 12.90
N TYR A 357 8.83 14.04 12.22
CA TYR A 357 8.97 15.50 12.26
C TYR A 357 7.70 16.22 11.79
N TYR A 358 7.05 15.74 10.72
CA TYR A 358 5.87 16.40 10.17
C TYR A 358 4.56 16.04 10.88
N THR A 359 4.50 14.93 11.65
CA THR A 359 3.26 14.41 12.23
C THR A 359 3.18 14.54 13.74
N SER A 360 4.31 14.51 14.46
CA SER A 360 4.30 14.60 15.92
C SER A 360 4.04 16.03 16.42
N HIS A 361 3.20 16.14 17.45
CA HIS A 361 2.93 17.40 18.15
C HIS A 361 4.18 17.99 18.84
N SER A 362 5.25 17.22 18.98
CA SER A 362 6.53 17.70 19.52
C SER A 362 7.22 18.71 18.61
N TYR A 363 6.88 18.75 17.32
CA TYR A 363 7.56 19.56 16.32
C TYR A 363 6.71 20.73 15.76
N LYS A 364 7.39 21.67 15.10
CA LYS A 364 6.77 22.90 14.59
C LYS A 364 5.68 22.70 13.53
N PRO A 365 5.77 21.75 12.57
CA PRO A 365 4.78 21.60 11.50
C PRO A 365 3.37 21.36 12.05
N THR A 366 3.19 20.40 12.93
CA THR A 366 1.90 20.05 13.54
C THR A 366 1.36 21.21 14.39
N ARG A 367 2.23 21.86 15.18
CA ARG A 367 1.84 23.05 15.95
C ARG A 367 1.39 24.21 15.08
N LYS A 368 1.97 24.38 13.88
CA LYS A 368 1.55 25.41 12.92
C LYS A 368 0.13 25.14 12.39
N ILE A 369 -0.19 23.87 12.09
CA ILE A 369 -1.55 23.48 11.69
C ILE A 369 -2.53 23.75 12.84
N ALA A 370 -2.21 23.33 14.08
CA ALA A 370 -3.04 23.58 15.25
C ALA A 370 -3.29 25.08 15.46
N LYS A 371 -2.27 25.93 15.28
CA LYS A 371 -2.42 27.38 15.37
C LYS A 371 -3.35 27.95 14.29
N SER A 372 -3.39 27.36 13.09
CA SER A 372 -4.28 27.83 12.03
C SER A 372 -5.76 27.58 12.36
N ALA A 373 -6.08 26.73 13.35
CA ALA A 373 -7.45 26.50 13.83
C ALA A 373 -8.05 27.75 14.53
N GLU A 374 -7.21 28.65 15.05
CA GLU A 374 -7.65 29.92 15.64
C GLU A 374 -8.41 30.81 14.64
N THR A 375 -8.11 30.65 13.34
CA THR A 375 -8.75 31.43 12.25
C THR A 375 -9.92 30.71 11.63
N GLY A 376 -10.11 29.42 11.87
CA GLY A 376 -11.27 28.65 11.44
C GLY A 376 -10.95 27.40 10.59
N PRO A 377 -11.98 26.60 10.24
CA PRO A 377 -11.77 25.30 9.59
C PRO A 377 -11.16 25.40 8.19
N ALA A 378 -11.47 26.46 7.42
CA ALA A 378 -10.91 26.62 6.06
C ALA A 378 -9.38 26.76 6.08
N THR A 379 -8.85 27.54 7.03
CA THR A 379 -7.41 27.73 7.19
C THR A 379 -6.69 26.46 7.67
N VAL A 380 -7.36 25.65 8.50
CA VAL A 380 -6.84 24.32 8.91
C VAL A 380 -6.72 23.40 7.70
N ILE A 381 -7.76 23.34 6.86
CA ILE A 381 -7.77 22.51 5.65
C ILE A 381 -6.63 22.92 4.70
N ILE A 382 -6.50 24.22 4.41
CA ILE A 382 -5.44 24.74 3.53
C ILE A 382 -4.06 24.48 4.12
N SER A 383 -3.87 24.75 5.41
CA SER A 383 -2.59 24.53 6.10
C SER A 383 -2.23 23.04 6.15
N GLY A 384 -3.21 22.16 6.40
CA GLY A 384 -3.03 20.72 6.43
C GLY A 384 -2.65 20.13 5.08
N ILE A 385 -3.37 20.48 4.02
CA ILE A 385 -3.08 20.06 2.64
C ILE A 385 -1.69 20.56 2.21
N GLY A 386 -1.39 21.86 2.44
CA GLY A 386 -0.08 22.44 2.11
C GLY A 386 1.06 21.76 2.86
N MET A 387 0.89 21.47 4.15
CA MET A 387 1.89 20.75 4.95
C MET A 387 2.06 19.30 4.48
N GLY A 388 0.97 18.63 4.16
CA GLY A 388 1.00 17.28 3.58
C GLY A 388 1.81 17.23 2.28
N MET A 389 1.59 18.18 1.36
CA MET A 389 2.36 18.28 0.12
C MET A 389 3.86 18.52 0.39
N ILE A 390 4.21 19.43 1.31
CA ILE A 390 5.61 19.72 1.65
C ILE A 390 6.29 18.50 2.29
N SER A 391 5.57 17.73 3.10
CA SER A 391 6.13 16.56 3.80
C SER A 391 6.61 15.45 2.85
N THR A 392 6.16 15.41 1.60
CA THR A 392 6.58 14.42 0.60
C THR A 392 7.99 14.66 0.07
N ALA A 393 8.53 15.87 0.19
CA ALA A 393 9.81 16.25 -0.42
C ALA A 393 10.99 15.40 0.09
N ILE A 394 11.14 15.27 1.42
CA ILE A 394 12.25 14.50 2.00
C ILE A 394 12.15 13.01 1.64
N PRO A 395 11.00 12.32 1.81
CA PRO A 395 10.87 10.93 1.40
C PRO A 395 11.19 10.68 -0.07
N VAL A 396 10.68 11.52 -0.98
CA VAL A 396 10.92 11.36 -2.44
C VAL A 396 12.41 11.52 -2.78
N VAL A 397 13.06 12.57 -2.26
CA VAL A 397 14.51 12.76 -2.47
C VAL A 397 15.30 11.61 -1.87
N THR A 398 14.93 11.13 -0.67
CA THR A 398 15.59 9.98 -0.03
C THR A 398 15.49 8.73 -0.88
N ILE A 399 14.30 8.43 -1.44
CA ILE A 399 14.10 7.29 -2.32
C ILE A 399 14.94 7.43 -3.59
N ALA A 400 14.93 8.59 -4.23
CA ALA A 400 15.71 8.85 -5.44
C ALA A 400 17.22 8.64 -5.19
N VAL A 401 17.73 9.17 -4.10
CA VAL A 401 19.14 8.98 -3.70
C VAL A 401 19.43 7.50 -3.38
N ALA A 402 18.51 6.83 -2.67
CA ALA A 402 18.65 5.41 -2.34
C ALA A 402 18.70 4.53 -3.59
N ILE A 403 17.87 4.80 -4.60
CA ILE A 403 17.88 4.09 -5.88
C ILE A 403 19.25 4.19 -6.56
N VAL A 404 19.76 5.42 -6.69
CA VAL A 404 21.05 5.67 -7.34
C VAL A 404 22.20 5.03 -6.57
N LEU A 405 22.23 5.22 -5.24
CA LEU A 405 23.28 4.65 -4.40
C LEU A 405 23.26 3.13 -4.38
N ALA A 406 22.08 2.50 -4.24
CA ALA A 406 21.95 1.05 -4.24
C ALA A 406 22.39 0.45 -5.58
N PHE A 407 22.05 1.10 -6.68
CA PHE A 407 22.50 0.72 -8.02
C PHE A 407 24.03 0.78 -8.13
N LEU A 408 24.63 1.92 -7.76
CA LEU A 408 26.08 2.13 -7.84
C LEU A 408 26.86 1.17 -6.92
N CYS A 409 26.38 0.93 -5.72
CA CYS A 409 26.98 -0.03 -4.80
C CYS A 409 27.00 -1.44 -5.41
N ALA A 410 25.89 -1.90 -5.99
CA ALA A 410 25.80 -3.22 -6.58
C ALA A 410 26.67 -3.39 -7.84
N THR A 411 26.91 -2.31 -8.59
CA THR A 411 27.78 -2.29 -9.79
C THR A 411 29.24 -1.95 -9.50
N GLY A 412 29.64 -1.83 -8.23
CA GLY A 412 31.01 -1.49 -7.84
C GLY A 412 31.42 -0.06 -8.19
N PHE A 413 30.46 0.87 -8.25
CA PHE A 413 30.64 2.29 -8.62
C PHE A 413 31.15 2.50 -10.06
N ASP A 414 30.86 1.56 -10.97
CA ASP A 414 31.18 1.73 -12.40
C ASP A 414 30.20 2.71 -13.06
N ILE A 415 30.49 4.01 -12.92
CA ILE A 415 29.65 5.10 -13.45
C ILE A 415 29.70 5.16 -14.98
N HIS A 416 30.82 4.77 -15.58
CA HIS A 416 31.01 4.87 -17.04
C HIS A 416 30.21 3.81 -17.81
N ASN A 417 30.00 2.62 -17.21
CA ASN A 417 29.31 1.49 -17.83
C ASN A 417 27.96 1.18 -17.18
N MET A 418 27.32 2.15 -16.54
CA MET A 418 26.04 1.94 -15.80
C MET A 418 24.98 1.26 -16.66
N ILE A 419 24.90 1.61 -17.94
CA ILE A 419 23.87 1.12 -18.87
C ILE A 419 24.34 -0.12 -19.64
N SER A 420 25.52 -0.67 -19.36
CA SER A 420 25.92 -1.95 -19.96
C SER A 420 24.98 -3.07 -19.49
N ALA A 421 24.76 -4.07 -20.36
CA ALA A 421 23.81 -5.14 -20.12
C ALA A 421 24.00 -5.85 -18.77
N GLY A 422 25.27 -6.14 -18.41
CA GLY A 422 25.60 -6.80 -17.14
C GLY A 422 25.38 -5.92 -15.92
N ASN A 423 25.81 -4.64 -15.98
CA ASN A 423 25.68 -3.71 -14.87
C ASN A 423 24.22 -3.29 -14.62
N LEU A 424 23.40 -3.18 -15.67
CA LEU A 424 21.99 -2.82 -15.50
C LEU A 424 21.25 -3.87 -14.66
N SER A 425 21.38 -5.16 -14.96
CA SER A 425 20.74 -6.23 -14.21
C SER A 425 21.26 -6.32 -12.76
N LYS A 426 22.59 -6.21 -12.55
CA LYS A 426 23.20 -6.18 -11.21
C LYS A 426 22.76 -4.95 -10.41
N GLY A 427 22.67 -3.78 -11.05
CA GLY A 427 22.21 -2.54 -10.41
C GLY A 427 20.73 -2.62 -9.98
N LEU A 428 19.88 -3.19 -10.83
CA LEU A 428 18.46 -3.42 -10.51
C LEU A 428 18.30 -4.43 -9.36
N TYR A 429 19.13 -5.49 -9.35
CA TYR A 429 19.23 -6.40 -8.21
C TYR A 429 19.63 -5.66 -6.94
N GLY A 430 20.59 -4.72 -6.99
CA GLY A 430 20.98 -3.88 -5.87
C GLY A 430 19.83 -3.03 -5.32
N ILE A 431 18.98 -2.47 -6.19
CA ILE A 431 17.78 -1.74 -5.77
C ILE A 431 16.79 -2.68 -5.06
N GLY A 432 16.58 -3.90 -5.60
CA GLY A 432 15.76 -4.91 -4.96
C GLY A 432 16.29 -5.32 -3.58
N ILE A 433 17.59 -5.54 -3.46
CA ILE A 433 18.27 -5.83 -2.19
C ILE A 433 18.12 -4.66 -1.19
N ALA A 434 18.16 -3.40 -1.63
CA ALA A 434 17.89 -2.25 -0.77
C ALA A 434 16.43 -2.25 -0.26
N ALA A 435 15.45 -2.61 -1.10
CA ALA A 435 14.07 -2.79 -0.67
C ALA A 435 13.94 -3.88 0.42
N VAL A 436 14.58 -5.03 0.22
CA VAL A 436 14.63 -6.10 1.22
C VAL A 436 15.35 -5.65 2.49
N GLY A 437 16.45 -4.89 2.37
CA GLY A 437 17.15 -4.28 3.50
C GLY A 437 16.23 -3.39 4.32
N MET A 438 15.50 -2.48 3.69
CA MET A 438 14.52 -1.64 4.36
C MET A 438 13.46 -2.48 5.08
N LEU A 439 12.88 -3.48 4.41
CA LEU A 439 11.83 -4.35 4.94
C LEU A 439 12.32 -5.43 5.91
N SER A 440 13.63 -5.62 6.07
CA SER A 440 14.19 -6.59 7.02
C SER A 440 13.86 -6.22 8.48
N THR A 441 13.57 -4.95 8.78
CA THR A 441 13.10 -4.48 10.09
C THR A 441 11.58 -4.59 10.28
N LEU A 442 10.83 -5.12 9.29
CA LEU A 442 9.37 -5.07 9.29
C LEU A 442 8.75 -5.72 10.53
N GLY A 443 9.35 -6.78 11.07
CA GLY A 443 8.86 -7.45 12.27
C GLY A 443 8.68 -6.51 13.47
N ILE A 444 9.61 -5.58 13.68
CA ILE A 444 9.51 -4.56 14.73
C ILE A 444 8.81 -3.28 14.26
N THR A 445 8.98 -2.88 13.01
CA THR A 445 8.34 -1.67 12.48
C THR A 445 6.82 -1.82 12.44
N LEU A 446 6.30 -2.96 11.98
CA LEU A 446 4.86 -3.22 12.01
C LEU A 446 4.33 -3.38 13.45
N ALA A 447 5.18 -3.77 14.40
CA ALA A 447 4.80 -3.75 15.81
C ALA A 447 4.53 -2.33 16.32
N THR A 448 5.26 -1.32 15.84
CA THR A 448 5.01 0.09 16.17
C THR A 448 3.73 0.62 15.53
N ASP A 449 3.36 0.11 14.37
CA ASP A 449 2.14 0.51 13.68
C ASP A 449 0.89 -0.09 14.34
N ALA A 450 0.86 -1.40 14.51
CA ALA A 450 -0.26 -2.11 15.15
C ALA A 450 -0.44 -1.74 16.64
N TYR A 451 0.57 -1.13 17.25
CA TYR A 451 0.49 -0.55 18.58
C TYR A 451 -0.51 0.61 18.65
N GLY A 452 -0.57 1.47 17.62
CA GLY A 452 -1.43 2.66 17.59
C GLY A 452 -2.90 2.35 17.85
N PRO A 453 -3.58 1.55 17.00
CA PRO A 453 -4.97 1.16 17.20
C PRO A 453 -5.25 0.45 18.54
N ILE A 454 -4.27 -0.28 19.07
CA ILE A 454 -4.41 -0.92 20.40
C ILE A 454 -4.42 0.14 21.51
N ALA A 455 -3.58 1.16 21.40
CA ALA A 455 -3.47 2.24 22.39
C ALA A 455 -4.68 3.17 22.34
N ASP A 456 -5.13 3.53 21.16
CA ASP A 456 -6.33 4.34 20.90
C ASP A 456 -7.59 3.65 21.47
N ASN A 457 -7.84 2.42 21.06
CA ASN A 457 -8.95 1.62 21.61
C ASN A 457 -8.82 1.35 23.14
N ALA A 458 -7.63 1.40 23.71
CA ALA A 458 -7.45 1.36 25.16
C ALA A 458 -7.91 2.66 25.82
N GLY A 459 -7.69 3.81 25.17
CA GLY A 459 -8.23 5.10 25.56
C GLY A 459 -9.75 5.12 25.54
N GLY A 460 -10.35 4.67 24.44
CA GLY A 460 -11.80 4.54 24.31
C GLY A 460 -12.40 3.60 25.35
N ASN A 461 -11.76 2.45 25.61
CA ASN A 461 -12.21 1.53 26.65
C ASN A 461 -12.12 2.15 28.07
N ALA A 462 -11.07 2.94 28.35
CA ALA A 462 -10.91 3.63 29.64
C ALA A 462 -12.01 4.69 29.85
N GLU A 463 -12.31 5.49 28.83
CA GLU A 463 -13.36 6.51 28.86
C GLU A 463 -14.75 5.90 29.02
N MET A 464 -15.11 4.97 28.12
CA MET A 464 -16.42 4.31 28.15
C MET A 464 -16.68 3.53 29.44
N SER A 465 -15.61 3.12 30.15
CA SER A 465 -15.70 2.40 31.42
C SER A 465 -15.70 3.31 32.63
N GLY A 466 -15.51 4.61 32.47
CA GLY A 466 -15.46 5.59 33.54
C GLY A 466 -14.31 5.39 34.50
N LEU A 467 -13.09 5.05 33.99
CA LEU A 467 -11.90 4.86 34.83
C LEU A 467 -11.38 6.20 35.36
N ASP A 468 -10.51 6.12 36.41
CA ASP A 468 -9.84 7.29 36.99
C ASP A 468 -9.18 8.16 35.89
N PRO A 469 -9.33 9.49 35.92
CA PRO A 469 -8.74 10.41 34.93
C PRO A 469 -7.23 10.23 34.71
N LYS A 470 -6.49 9.75 35.71
CA LYS A 470 -5.07 9.41 35.56
C LYS A 470 -4.82 8.25 34.59
N VAL A 471 -5.79 7.33 34.48
CA VAL A 471 -5.71 6.23 33.52
C VAL A 471 -5.89 6.80 32.13
N ARG A 472 -6.88 7.69 31.93
CA ARG A 472 -7.09 8.38 30.66
C ARG A 472 -5.85 9.16 30.24
N GLN A 473 -5.23 9.95 31.13
CA GLN A 473 -3.98 10.66 30.83
C GLN A 473 -2.85 9.73 30.34
N ARG A 474 -2.75 8.52 30.90
CA ARG A 474 -1.74 7.53 30.48
C ARG A 474 -2.10 6.93 29.12
N THR A 475 -3.38 6.61 28.88
CA THR A 475 -3.82 6.06 27.60
C THR A 475 -3.73 7.12 26.50
N ASP A 476 -4.05 8.40 26.76
CA ASP A 476 -3.87 9.50 25.81
C ASP A 476 -2.40 9.69 25.43
N ALA A 477 -1.47 9.55 26.39
CA ALA A 477 -0.04 9.60 26.09
C ALA A 477 0.41 8.42 25.20
N LEU A 478 -0.19 7.25 25.39
CA LEU A 478 0.05 6.07 24.56
C LEU A 478 -0.59 6.23 23.18
N ASP A 479 -1.79 6.80 23.09
CA ASP A 479 -2.49 7.07 21.85
C ASP A 479 -1.76 8.13 21.00
N ALA A 480 -1.39 9.26 21.59
CA ALA A 480 -0.59 10.28 20.89
C ALA A 480 0.73 9.72 20.30
N LEU A 481 1.36 8.75 21.02
CA LEU A 481 2.49 7.99 20.48
C LEU A 481 2.05 7.12 19.30
N GLY A 482 0.92 6.42 19.43
CA GLY A 482 0.34 5.55 18.42
C GLY A 482 0.03 6.28 17.12
N ASN A 483 -0.59 7.44 17.18
CA ASN A 483 -0.90 8.29 16.02
C ASN A 483 0.37 8.71 15.26
N THR A 484 1.44 9.05 15.98
CA THR A 484 2.73 9.38 15.35
C THR A 484 3.39 8.16 14.72
N THR A 485 3.38 7.01 15.40
CA THR A 485 4.00 5.78 14.86
C THR A 485 3.23 5.20 13.69
N ALA A 486 1.90 5.24 13.69
CA ALA A 486 1.08 4.85 12.55
C ALA A 486 1.36 5.70 11.31
N ALA A 487 1.56 7.02 11.48
CA ALA A 487 2.00 7.88 10.38
C ALA A 487 3.41 7.51 9.88
N THR A 488 4.35 7.22 10.78
CA THR A 488 5.72 6.79 10.46
C THR A 488 5.70 5.47 9.67
N GLY A 489 4.87 4.51 10.06
CA GLY A 489 4.69 3.26 9.35
C GLY A 489 4.13 3.43 7.95
N LYS A 490 3.19 4.35 7.74
CA LYS A 490 2.70 4.72 6.41
C LYS A 490 3.82 5.28 5.54
N GLY A 491 4.65 6.18 6.06
CA GLY A 491 5.83 6.68 5.35
C GLY A 491 6.81 5.57 4.97
N PHE A 492 7.10 4.65 5.89
CA PHE A 492 7.93 3.48 5.66
C PHE A 492 7.35 2.56 4.57
N ALA A 493 6.04 2.28 4.62
CA ALA A 493 5.33 1.47 3.63
C ALA A 493 5.43 2.08 2.22
N ILE A 494 5.30 3.40 2.08
CA ILE A 494 5.44 4.10 0.80
C ILE A 494 6.87 3.98 0.27
N GLY A 495 7.88 4.22 1.12
CA GLY A 495 9.28 4.15 0.72
C GLY A 495 9.69 2.75 0.25
N SER A 496 9.32 1.71 1.02
CA SER A 496 9.59 0.32 0.65
C SER A 496 8.85 -0.09 -0.61
N ALA A 497 7.59 0.32 -0.79
CA ALA A 497 6.81 0.03 -1.99
C ALA A 497 7.41 0.67 -3.24
N ALA A 498 8.00 1.88 -3.14
CA ALA A 498 8.65 2.53 -4.27
C ALA A 498 9.90 1.76 -4.75
N LEU A 499 10.75 1.31 -3.82
CA LEU A 499 11.91 0.46 -4.15
C LEU A 499 11.48 -0.90 -4.72
N THR A 500 10.47 -1.54 -4.10
CA THR A 500 9.92 -2.82 -4.54
C THR A 500 9.32 -2.72 -5.95
N ALA A 501 8.65 -1.61 -6.28
CA ALA A 501 8.04 -1.41 -7.58
C ALA A 501 9.07 -1.43 -8.73
N LEU A 502 10.25 -0.84 -8.52
CA LEU A 502 11.33 -0.89 -9.51
C LEU A 502 11.88 -2.33 -9.69
N ALA A 503 12.01 -3.07 -8.59
CA ALA A 503 12.41 -4.47 -8.66
C ALA A 503 11.36 -5.33 -9.39
N LEU A 504 10.06 -5.10 -9.12
CA LEU A 504 8.96 -5.78 -9.81
C LEU A 504 8.90 -5.42 -11.30
N LEU A 505 9.16 -4.15 -11.67
CA LEU A 505 9.22 -3.75 -13.08
C LEU A 505 10.33 -4.49 -13.83
N ALA A 506 11.50 -4.59 -13.23
CA ALA A 506 12.61 -5.33 -13.82
C ALA A 506 12.29 -6.85 -13.93
N SER A 507 11.65 -7.42 -12.92
CA SER A 507 11.19 -8.82 -12.95
C SER A 507 10.09 -9.08 -13.99
N TYR A 508 9.24 -8.08 -14.27
CA TYR A 508 8.23 -8.16 -15.34
C TYR A 508 8.86 -8.36 -16.71
N ILE A 509 10.01 -7.76 -16.97
CA ILE A 509 10.73 -7.92 -18.24
C ILE A 509 11.19 -9.39 -18.42
N GLU A 510 11.62 -10.04 -17.34
CA GLU A 510 11.97 -11.48 -17.39
C GLU A 510 10.74 -12.36 -17.64
N GLU A 511 9.58 -12.01 -17.10
CA GLU A 511 8.31 -12.70 -17.37
C GLU A 511 7.88 -12.54 -18.85
N VAL A 512 8.12 -11.37 -19.44
CA VAL A 512 7.88 -11.14 -20.88
C VAL A 512 8.75 -12.07 -21.73
N LYS A 513 10.02 -12.29 -21.39
CA LYS A 513 10.91 -13.27 -22.08
C LYS A 513 10.32 -14.68 -22.07
N ILE A 514 9.89 -15.13 -20.89
CA ILE A 514 9.29 -16.44 -20.72
C ILE A 514 7.99 -16.53 -21.54
N GLY A 515 7.16 -15.51 -21.50
CA GLY A 515 5.94 -15.42 -22.33
C GLY A 515 6.23 -15.53 -23.81
N MET A 516 7.26 -14.83 -24.32
CA MET A 516 7.66 -14.91 -25.74
C MET A 516 8.11 -16.33 -26.12
N GLN A 517 8.87 -17.00 -25.26
CA GLN A 517 9.29 -18.39 -25.47
C GLN A 517 8.08 -19.34 -25.53
N HIS A 518 7.09 -19.17 -24.65
CA HIS A 518 5.85 -19.96 -24.64
C HIS A 518 5.02 -19.80 -25.93
N VAL A 519 5.03 -18.61 -26.53
CA VAL A 519 4.36 -18.37 -27.82
C VAL A 519 5.16 -18.89 -29.02
N GLY A 520 6.34 -19.48 -28.78
CA GLY A 520 7.22 -20.05 -29.79
C GLY A 520 8.16 -19.04 -30.48
N GLN A 521 8.29 -17.85 -29.92
CA GLN A 521 9.24 -16.85 -30.42
C GLN A 521 10.63 -17.17 -29.84
N SER A 522 11.54 -17.65 -30.68
CA SER A 522 12.89 -18.08 -30.26
C SER A 522 13.95 -17.00 -30.46
N SER A 523 13.71 -16.00 -31.30
CA SER A 523 14.68 -14.95 -31.64
C SER A 523 14.03 -13.56 -31.71
N LEU A 524 14.83 -12.55 -31.42
CA LEU A 524 14.53 -11.12 -31.53
C LEU A 524 15.37 -10.53 -32.68
N GLU A 525 14.78 -9.68 -33.48
CA GLU A 525 15.51 -8.82 -34.41
C GLU A 525 15.60 -7.42 -33.79
N LEU A 526 16.81 -7.03 -33.41
CA LEU A 526 17.11 -5.73 -32.81
C LEU A 526 17.07 -4.61 -33.87
N ALA A 527 17.02 -3.35 -33.45
CA ALA A 527 16.96 -2.20 -34.35
C ALA A 527 18.16 -2.08 -35.29
N ASP A 528 19.30 -2.63 -34.91
CA ASP A 528 20.51 -2.72 -35.74
C ASP A 528 20.49 -3.88 -36.75
N GLY A 529 19.40 -4.66 -36.79
CA GLY A 529 19.25 -5.85 -37.66
C GLY A 529 19.90 -7.12 -37.13
N THR A 530 20.48 -7.11 -35.94
CA THR A 530 21.05 -8.31 -35.32
C THR A 530 19.97 -9.25 -34.81
N MET A 531 20.12 -10.54 -35.10
CA MET A 531 19.25 -11.59 -34.55
C MET A 531 19.81 -12.12 -33.26
N LYS A 532 19.05 -12.06 -32.17
CA LYS A 532 19.44 -12.56 -30.85
C LYS A 532 18.43 -13.55 -30.32
N ALA A 533 18.86 -14.63 -29.72
CA ALA A 533 17.93 -15.57 -29.08
C ALA A 533 17.20 -14.90 -27.91
N VAL A 534 15.90 -15.14 -27.77
CA VAL A 534 15.08 -14.59 -26.65
C VAL A 534 15.68 -14.99 -25.31
N ALA A 535 16.20 -16.21 -25.18
CA ALA A 535 16.84 -16.69 -23.96
C ALA A 535 18.05 -15.85 -23.53
N ASP A 536 18.83 -15.35 -24.51
CA ASP A 536 20.06 -14.59 -24.30
C ASP A 536 19.84 -13.06 -24.31
N ALA A 537 18.60 -12.63 -24.58
CA ALA A 537 18.26 -11.22 -24.62
C ALA A 537 18.31 -10.61 -23.20
N ASN A 538 18.92 -9.45 -23.12
CA ASN A 538 18.97 -8.67 -21.88
C ASN A 538 17.86 -7.58 -21.86
N ILE A 539 17.75 -6.83 -20.77
CA ILE A 539 16.76 -5.79 -20.60
C ILE A 539 16.85 -4.71 -21.70
N LEU A 540 18.06 -4.37 -22.15
CA LEU A 540 18.26 -3.37 -23.19
C LEU A 540 17.79 -3.86 -24.55
N ASP A 541 18.07 -5.12 -24.88
CA ASP A 541 17.60 -5.75 -26.10
C ASP A 541 16.07 -5.75 -26.22
N LEU A 542 15.39 -6.04 -25.09
CA LEU A 542 13.93 -6.01 -25.03
C LEU A 542 13.38 -4.58 -25.09
N MET A 543 14.05 -3.61 -24.45
CA MET A 543 13.67 -2.20 -24.57
C MET A 543 13.80 -1.70 -26.00
N ASP A 544 14.84 -2.11 -26.70
CA ASP A 544 15.07 -1.81 -28.10
C ASP A 544 14.02 -2.49 -29.00
N TYR A 545 13.80 -3.78 -28.81
CA TYR A 545 12.81 -4.55 -29.56
C TYR A 545 11.39 -3.99 -29.42
N PHE A 546 10.95 -3.65 -28.22
CA PHE A 546 9.63 -3.08 -27.96
C PHE A 546 9.59 -1.55 -28.10
N GLN A 547 10.69 -0.91 -28.49
CA GLN A 547 10.81 0.54 -28.62
C GLN A 547 10.31 1.31 -27.38
N VAL A 548 10.69 0.86 -26.19
CA VAL A 548 10.30 1.45 -24.91
C VAL A 548 11.08 2.74 -24.69
N THR A 549 10.67 3.79 -25.40
CA THR A 549 11.26 5.14 -25.29
C THR A 549 10.17 6.18 -24.98
N LEU A 550 10.56 7.32 -24.39
CA LEU A 550 9.63 8.45 -24.16
C LEU A 550 9.04 9.02 -25.45
N MET A 551 9.73 8.84 -26.57
CA MET A 551 9.24 9.31 -27.86
C MET A 551 8.17 8.40 -28.46
N ASN A 552 8.01 7.19 -27.90
CA ASN A 552 6.94 6.28 -28.32
C ASN A 552 5.59 6.78 -27.73
N PRO A 553 4.60 7.15 -28.57
CA PRO A 553 3.31 7.65 -28.08
C PRO A 553 2.58 6.67 -27.17
N ASN A 554 2.71 5.35 -27.39
CA ASN A 554 2.05 4.33 -26.56
C ASN A 554 2.57 4.33 -25.14
N VAL A 555 3.90 4.50 -24.97
CA VAL A 555 4.55 4.62 -23.65
C VAL A 555 4.08 5.88 -22.94
N LEU A 556 4.04 7.01 -23.67
CA LEU A 556 3.62 8.30 -23.12
C LEU A 556 2.15 8.30 -22.70
N VAL A 557 1.26 7.75 -23.54
CA VAL A 557 -0.17 7.62 -23.24
C VAL A 557 -0.38 6.70 -22.03
N GLY A 558 0.34 5.58 -21.97
CA GLY A 558 0.32 4.68 -20.81
C GLY A 558 0.72 5.40 -19.52
N ALA A 559 1.77 6.23 -19.56
CA ALA A 559 2.22 7.03 -18.43
C ALA A 559 1.16 8.07 -17.97
N PHE A 560 0.51 8.75 -18.90
CA PHE A 560 -0.58 9.69 -18.58
C PHE A 560 -1.79 9.00 -17.99
N ILE A 561 -2.20 7.83 -18.50
CA ILE A 561 -3.28 7.03 -17.91
C ILE A 561 -2.90 6.59 -16.50
N GLY A 562 -1.66 6.13 -16.29
CA GLY A 562 -1.17 5.75 -14.97
C GLY A 562 -1.19 6.90 -13.96
N ALA A 563 -0.71 8.07 -14.35
CA ALA A 563 -0.75 9.27 -13.51
C ALA A 563 -2.20 9.70 -13.19
N MET A 564 -3.08 9.71 -14.19
CA MET A 564 -4.50 10.01 -14.01
C MET A 564 -5.19 9.03 -13.07
N MET A 565 -4.86 7.74 -13.16
CA MET A 565 -5.47 6.69 -12.32
C MET A 565 -5.26 6.94 -10.82
N ALA A 566 -4.13 7.49 -10.42
CA ALA A 566 -3.86 7.83 -9.03
C ALA A 566 -4.88 8.85 -8.49
N PHE A 567 -5.10 9.94 -9.23
CA PHE A 567 -6.07 10.98 -8.86
C PHE A 567 -7.52 10.47 -8.93
N LEU A 568 -7.85 9.70 -9.99
CA LEU A 568 -9.18 9.11 -10.14
C LEU A 568 -9.51 8.17 -8.98
N PHE A 569 -8.59 7.30 -8.61
CA PHE A 569 -8.75 6.38 -7.49
C PHE A 569 -8.95 7.12 -6.16
N CYS A 570 -8.15 8.16 -5.89
CA CYS A 570 -8.33 9.03 -4.74
C CYS A 570 -9.69 9.70 -4.71
N GLY A 571 -10.10 10.31 -5.81
CA GLY A 571 -11.40 10.98 -5.90
C GLY A 571 -12.56 10.00 -5.66
N LEU A 572 -12.48 8.79 -6.23
CA LEU A 572 -13.49 7.74 -6.02
C LEU A 572 -13.55 7.28 -4.56
N THR A 573 -12.40 7.05 -3.92
CA THR A 573 -12.35 6.61 -2.51
C THR A 573 -12.79 7.70 -1.55
N MET A 574 -12.43 8.97 -1.78
CA MET A 574 -12.92 10.11 -0.98
C MET A 574 -14.44 10.24 -1.07
N ASN A 575 -15.01 10.16 -2.27
CA ASN A 575 -16.46 10.19 -2.46
C ASN A 575 -17.15 8.97 -1.82
N ALA A 576 -16.52 7.80 -1.83
CA ALA A 576 -17.00 6.58 -1.18
C ALA A 576 -17.07 6.76 0.35
N VAL A 577 -16.01 7.32 0.95
CA VAL A 577 -15.99 7.69 2.38
C VAL A 577 -17.12 8.67 2.70
N GLY A 578 -17.31 9.72 1.89
CA GLY A 578 -18.38 10.71 2.08
C GLY A 578 -19.78 10.08 2.11
N ARG A 579 -20.08 9.16 1.17
CA ARG A 579 -21.39 8.46 1.14
C ARG A 579 -21.56 7.51 2.34
N ALA A 580 -20.52 6.79 2.72
CA ALA A 580 -20.57 5.89 3.88
C ALA A 580 -20.73 6.68 5.19
N ALA A 581 -19.99 7.80 5.33
CA ALA A 581 -20.08 8.70 6.48
C ALA A 581 -21.46 9.34 6.61
N GLN A 582 -22.08 9.76 5.50
CA GLN A 582 -23.45 10.30 5.51
C GLN A 582 -24.43 9.29 6.10
N SER A 583 -24.36 8.02 5.70
CA SER A 583 -25.23 6.97 6.24
C SER A 583 -25.03 6.75 7.75
N MET A 584 -23.79 6.91 8.24
CA MET A 584 -23.48 6.83 9.67
C MET A 584 -24.04 8.03 10.43
N VAL A 585 -23.83 9.24 9.93
CA VAL A 585 -24.36 10.49 10.49
C VAL A 585 -25.88 10.41 10.63
N GLU A 586 -26.58 9.95 9.59
CA GLU A 586 -28.04 9.80 9.61
C GLU A 586 -28.49 8.81 10.68
N GLU A 587 -27.78 7.70 10.86
CA GLU A 587 -28.10 6.71 11.89
C GLU A 587 -27.86 7.24 13.30
N VAL A 588 -26.74 7.92 13.56
CA VAL A 588 -26.47 8.51 14.89
C VAL A 588 -27.53 9.55 15.25
N ARG A 589 -27.87 10.44 14.31
CA ARG A 589 -28.94 11.41 14.48
C ARG A 589 -30.31 10.76 14.71
N ARG A 590 -30.59 9.63 14.03
CA ARG A 590 -31.82 8.86 14.24
C ARG A 590 -31.88 8.33 15.67
N GLN A 591 -30.80 7.71 16.15
CA GLN A 591 -30.75 7.15 17.50
C GLN A 591 -30.94 8.24 18.56
N PHE A 592 -30.28 9.39 18.43
CA PHE A 592 -30.45 10.51 19.38
C PHE A 592 -31.90 11.06 19.40
N ARG A 593 -32.64 10.98 18.29
CA ARG A 593 -34.05 11.41 18.24
C ARG A 593 -35.02 10.38 18.76
N GLU A 594 -34.82 9.11 18.43
CA GLU A 594 -35.81 8.05 18.66
C GLU A 594 -35.59 7.32 19.98
N ILE A 595 -34.36 7.16 20.44
CA ILE A 595 -34.04 6.48 21.71
C ILE A 595 -33.93 7.53 22.82
N LYS A 596 -35.05 7.76 23.52
CA LYS A 596 -35.13 8.74 24.61
C LYS A 596 -34.20 8.33 25.76
N GLY A 597 -33.43 9.28 26.27
CA GLY A 597 -32.52 9.05 27.41
C GLY A 597 -31.07 8.67 27.02
N ILE A 598 -30.74 8.58 25.74
CA ILE A 598 -29.32 8.36 25.36
C ILE A 598 -28.43 9.51 25.82
N LEU A 599 -28.78 10.76 25.50
CA LEU A 599 -28.00 11.95 25.86
C LEU A 599 -27.89 12.16 27.38
N GLU A 600 -28.89 11.72 28.13
CA GLU A 600 -28.87 11.73 29.60
C GLU A 600 -28.13 10.50 30.21
N GLY A 601 -27.62 9.60 29.40
CA GLY A 601 -26.94 8.39 29.86
C GLY A 601 -27.86 7.33 30.52
N LYS A 602 -29.19 7.42 30.28
CA LYS A 602 -30.19 6.51 30.85
C LYS A 602 -30.53 5.34 29.92
N ALA A 603 -30.23 5.45 28.64
CA ALA A 603 -30.46 4.43 27.64
C ALA A 603 -29.16 4.07 26.92
N THR A 604 -29.00 2.80 26.54
CA THR A 604 -27.84 2.30 25.81
C THR A 604 -28.06 2.47 24.30
N PRO A 605 -27.09 3.03 23.55
CA PRO A 605 -27.15 3.10 22.10
C PRO A 605 -27.13 1.72 21.43
N ASP A 606 -27.67 1.63 20.21
CA ASP A 606 -27.52 0.45 19.35
C ASP A 606 -26.20 0.52 18.56
N TYR A 607 -25.09 0.17 19.21
CA TYR A 607 -23.77 0.13 18.64
C TYR A 607 -23.66 -0.84 17.44
N ALA A 608 -24.37 -1.99 17.54
CA ALA A 608 -24.29 -3.04 16.52
C ALA A 608 -24.79 -2.55 15.15
N ARG A 609 -25.81 -1.70 15.16
CA ARG A 609 -26.39 -1.13 13.93
C ARG A 609 -25.40 -0.18 13.24
N CYS A 610 -24.68 0.66 13.99
CA CYS A 610 -23.64 1.54 13.44
C CYS A 610 -22.52 0.71 12.79
N VAL A 611 -22.03 -0.33 13.45
CA VAL A 611 -21.04 -1.28 12.88
C VAL A 611 -21.56 -1.94 11.60
N ALA A 612 -22.82 -2.35 11.57
CA ALA A 612 -23.43 -2.99 10.40
C ALA A 612 -23.55 -2.03 9.21
N ILE A 613 -23.92 -0.77 9.45
CA ILE A 613 -24.03 0.27 8.42
C ILE A 613 -22.65 0.58 7.82
N SER A 614 -21.64 0.82 8.67
CA SER A 614 -20.27 1.09 8.20
C SER A 614 -19.71 -0.10 7.42
N THR A 615 -19.93 -1.34 7.90
CA THR A 615 -19.53 -2.57 7.20
C THR A 615 -20.17 -2.65 5.81
N LYS A 616 -21.49 -2.47 5.71
CA LYS A 616 -22.22 -2.56 4.45
C LYS A 616 -21.80 -1.44 3.48
N GLY A 617 -21.63 -0.23 3.99
CA GLY A 617 -21.13 0.91 3.22
C GLY A 617 -19.75 0.64 2.63
N ALA A 618 -18.79 0.24 3.47
CA ALA A 618 -17.44 -0.08 3.04
C ALA A 618 -17.40 -1.19 1.98
N GLN A 619 -18.16 -2.27 2.17
CA GLN A 619 -18.21 -3.41 1.23
C GLN A 619 -18.75 -3.02 -0.14
N ARG A 620 -19.78 -2.18 -0.19
CA ARG A 620 -20.37 -1.70 -1.44
C ARG A 620 -19.43 -0.75 -2.18
N GLU A 621 -18.88 0.19 -1.43
CA GLU A 621 -18.10 1.29 -2.00
C GLU A 621 -16.68 0.89 -2.41
N MET A 622 -16.08 -0.15 -1.81
CA MET A 622 -14.73 -0.60 -2.16
C MET A 622 -14.66 -1.34 -3.51
N LEU A 623 -15.76 -1.94 -4.00
CA LEU A 623 -15.72 -2.80 -5.18
C LEU A 623 -15.27 -2.06 -6.44
N PHE A 624 -15.89 -0.92 -6.73
CA PHE A 624 -15.61 -0.20 -7.97
C PHE A 624 -14.16 0.33 -8.05
N PRO A 625 -13.61 1.03 -7.04
CA PRO A 625 -12.22 1.47 -7.06
C PRO A 625 -11.24 0.29 -7.15
N SER A 626 -11.49 -0.80 -6.42
CA SER A 626 -10.58 -1.96 -6.40
C SER A 626 -10.57 -2.70 -7.74
N VAL A 627 -11.74 -2.92 -8.34
CA VAL A 627 -11.84 -3.56 -9.66
C VAL A 627 -11.20 -2.67 -10.74
N LEU A 628 -11.38 -1.35 -10.66
CA LEU A 628 -10.76 -0.40 -11.58
C LEU A 628 -9.23 -0.46 -11.51
N ALA A 629 -8.66 -0.52 -10.30
CA ALA A 629 -7.22 -0.63 -10.10
C ALA A 629 -6.60 -1.92 -10.70
N ILE A 630 -7.38 -3.00 -10.77
CA ILE A 630 -6.97 -4.26 -11.41
C ILE A 630 -7.16 -4.20 -12.93
N LEU A 631 -8.32 -3.72 -13.40
CA LEU A 631 -8.67 -3.80 -14.82
C LEU A 631 -7.93 -2.79 -15.70
N VAL A 632 -7.64 -1.59 -15.20
CA VAL A 632 -7.01 -0.55 -16.04
C VAL A 632 -5.60 -0.92 -16.48
N PRO A 633 -4.68 -1.41 -15.63
CA PRO A 633 -3.36 -1.86 -16.09
C PRO A 633 -3.45 -2.98 -17.14
N ILE A 634 -4.39 -3.93 -16.94
CA ILE A 634 -4.63 -5.02 -17.89
C ILE A 634 -5.14 -4.47 -19.22
N ALA A 635 -6.11 -3.57 -19.20
CA ALA A 635 -6.66 -2.95 -20.41
C ALA A 635 -5.61 -2.10 -21.17
N VAL A 636 -4.79 -1.33 -20.43
CA VAL A 636 -3.69 -0.56 -21.01
C VAL A 636 -2.67 -1.50 -21.66
N GLY A 637 -2.30 -2.59 -20.99
CA GLY A 637 -1.40 -3.60 -21.54
C GLY A 637 -1.94 -4.25 -22.83
N PHE A 638 -3.26 -4.52 -22.89
CA PHE A 638 -3.88 -5.07 -24.10
C PHE A 638 -4.03 -4.08 -25.24
N ILE A 639 -4.27 -2.79 -24.96
CA ILE A 639 -4.54 -1.76 -25.95
C ILE A 639 -3.24 -1.17 -26.52
N PHE A 640 -2.29 -0.86 -25.65
CA PHE A 640 -1.05 -0.16 -26.00
C PHE A 640 0.17 -1.08 -25.98
N GLY A 641 0.04 -2.31 -25.52
CA GLY A 641 0.96 -3.45 -25.46
C GLY A 641 2.44 -3.13 -25.29
N VAL A 642 3.12 -3.80 -24.40
CA VAL A 642 4.59 -3.91 -24.46
C VAL A 642 5.01 -4.95 -25.50
N ALA A 643 4.10 -5.86 -25.84
CA ALA A 643 4.35 -7.02 -26.69
C ALA A 643 3.53 -7.03 -28.01
N GLY A 644 2.73 -6.00 -28.29
CA GLY A 644 1.80 -6.00 -29.44
C GLY A 644 2.36 -5.46 -30.76
N ASP A 645 3.35 -4.58 -30.69
CA ASP A 645 3.85 -3.87 -31.88
C ASP A 645 5.36 -4.04 -32.06
N GLY A 646 5.77 -5.25 -32.39
CA GLY A 646 6.88 -5.38 -33.33
C GLY A 646 6.39 -4.80 -34.65
N PRO A 647 7.27 -4.22 -35.52
CA PRO A 647 6.87 -3.59 -36.75
C PRO A 647 5.92 -4.49 -37.54
N ALA A 648 4.75 -3.96 -37.88
CA ALA A 648 3.62 -4.70 -38.45
C ALA A 648 3.99 -5.51 -39.73
N ASP A 649 5.12 -5.19 -40.34
CA ASP A 649 5.65 -5.82 -41.56
C ASP A 649 6.37 -7.16 -41.31
N ARG A 650 6.65 -7.54 -40.07
CA ARG A 650 7.54 -8.67 -39.78
C ARG A 650 6.87 -9.84 -39.01
N GLN A 651 5.55 -9.84 -38.88
CA GLN A 651 4.84 -10.97 -38.29
C GLN A 651 4.66 -12.12 -39.28
N PRO A 652 5.19 -13.32 -39.02
CA PRO A 652 4.78 -14.49 -39.78
C PRO A 652 3.30 -14.80 -39.48
N GLU A 653 2.57 -15.24 -40.49
CA GLU A 653 1.10 -15.45 -40.57
C GLU A 653 0.37 -16.12 -39.38
N ARG A 654 1.06 -16.44 -38.28
CA ARG A 654 0.49 -17.06 -37.09
C ARG A 654 -0.11 -16.08 -36.08
N GLY A 655 0.18 -14.77 -36.13
CA GLY A 655 -0.46 -13.71 -35.33
C GLY A 655 -1.93 -13.44 -35.72
N LEU A 656 -2.36 -13.91 -36.87
CA LEU A 656 -3.72 -13.72 -37.41
C LEU A 656 -4.83 -14.44 -36.62
N ARG A 657 -4.53 -15.35 -35.71
CA ARG A 657 -5.57 -15.99 -34.87
C ARG A 657 -6.01 -15.12 -33.69
N ALA A 658 -5.13 -14.34 -33.09
CA ALA A 658 -5.50 -13.38 -32.03
C ALA A 658 -6.23 -12.16 -32.62
N GLY A 659 -5.78 -11.63 -33.76
CA GLY A 659 -6.46 -10.53 -34.45
C GLY A 659 -7.85 -10.92 -34.99
N ARG A 660 -8.08 -12.18 -35.38
CA ARG A 660 -9.42 -12.66 -35.80
C ARG A 660 -10.39 -12.75 -34.61
N PHE A 661 -9.90 -13.03 -33.42
CA PHE A 661 -10.75 -13.02 -32.22
C PHE A 661 -11.22 -11.60 -31.87
N HIS A 662 -10.35 -10.59 -32.01
CA HIS A 662 -10.72 -9.16 -31.87
C HIS A 662 -11.70 -8.70 -32.96
N GLY A 663 -11.51 -9.12 -34.21
CA GLY A 663 -12.41 -8.82 -35.31
C GLY A 663 -13.80 -9.45 -35.18
N GLN A 664 -13.90 -10.64 -34.57
CA GLN A 664 -15.19 -11.29 -34.33
C GLN A 664 -15.93 -10.70 -33.12
N LEU A 665 -15.23 -10.30 -32.05
CA LEU A 665 -15.85 -9.62 -30.90
C LEU A 665 -16.38 -8.24 -31.29
N GLY A 666 -15.62 -7.48 -32.08
CA GLY A 666 -16.05 -6.20 -32.61
C GLY A 666 -17.24 -6.28 -33.56
N ARG A 667 -17.31 -7.34 -34.36
CA ARG A 667 -18.46 -7.59 -35.27
C ARG A 667 -19.70 -8.07 -34.52
N SER A 668 -19.55 -8.92 -33.47
CA SER A 668 -20.69 -9.36 -32.66
C SER A 668 -21.27 -8.24 -31.79
N LEU A 669 -20.47 -7.30 -31.34
CA LEU A 669 -20.93 -6.10 -30.63
C LEU A 669 -21.53 -5.05 -31.58
N GLY A 670 -21.03 -4.95 -32.82
CA GLY A 670 -21.61 -4.09 -33.88
C GLY A 670 -22.96 -4.58 -34.34
N GLN A 671 -23.12 -5.89 -34.57
CA GLN A 671 -24.40 -6.50 -35.01
C GLN A 671 -25.49 -6.44 -33.92
N ARG A 672 -25.14 -6.46 -32.63
CA ARG A 672 -26.13 -6.22 -31.57
C ARG A 672 -26.65 -4.78 -31.52
N LYS A 673 -25.89 -3.79 -31.99
CA LYS A 673 -26.36 -2.40 -32.10
C LYS A 673 -27.30 -2.17 -33.28
N GLU A 674 -27.20 -2.93 -34.36
CA GLU A 674 -28.10 -2.82 -35.50
C GLU A 674 -29.46 -3.53 -35.27
N ILE A 675 -29.50 -4.60 -34.52
CA ILE A 675 -30.75 -5.32 -34.17
C ILE A 675 -31.67 -4.49 -33.25
N HIS A 676 -31.16 -3.52 -32.51
CA HIS A 676 -31.97 -2.62 -31.66
C HIS A 676 -32.46 -1.34 -32.36
N ARG A 677 -32.13 -1.10 -33.64
CA ARG A 677 -32.61 0.05 -34.40
C ARG A 677 -33.78 -0.23 -35.38
N GLY A 678 -34.22 -1.45 -35.48
CA GLY A 678 -35.34 -1.84 -36.32
C GLY A 678 -36.54 -2.28 -35.50
N GLY A 679 -37.50 -1.41 -35.26
CA GLY A 679 -38.81 -1.82 -34.78
C GLY A 679 -39.43 -0.97 -33.67
N GLN A 680 -39.87 0.25 -33.99
CA GLN A 680 -40.98 0.87 -33.26
C GLN A 680 -42.20 0.94 -34.15
N PRO A 681 -43.34 0.34 -33.78
CA PRO A 681 -44.61 0.70 -34.41
C PRO A 681 -45.20 1.94 -33.76
N ARG A 682 -45.58 2.88 -34.62
CA ARG A 682 -46.41 4.03 -34.29
C ARG A 682 -47.70 3.54 -33.57
N ARG A 683 -48.02 4.14 -32.41
CA ARG A 683 -49.40 4.22 -31.93
C ARG A 683 -49.75 5.67 -31.64
N GLN A 684 -50.86 6.04 -32.25
CA GLN A 684 -51.57 7.29 -32.19
C GLN A 684 -52.14 7.56 -30.80
N GLY A 685 -52.33 8.86 -30.55
CA GLY A 685 -52.76 9.55 -29.39
C GLY A 685 -54.00 9.05 -28.68
N ILE A 686 -54.13 9.54 -27.46
CA ILE A 686 -55.38 9.94 -26.80
C ILE A 686 -54.99 10.81 -25.59
N GLY A 687 -55.56 12.01 -25.60
CA GLY A 687 -56.22 12.73 -24.51
C GLY A 687 -55.47 13.15 -23.26
N GLN A 688 -55.20 14.42 -23.13
CA GLN A 688 -55.09 15.08 -21.85
C GLN A 688 -56.47 15.10 -21.17
N PRO A 689 -56.51 15.18 -19.84
CA PRO A 689 -57.35 16.21 -19.22
C PRO A 689 -56.62 17.12 -18.24
N GLN A 690 -57.12 18.31 -18.26
CA GLN A 690 -56.79 19.50 -17.50
C GLN A 690 -57.07 19.38 -15.98
N GLY A 691 -56.31 20.17 -15.20
CA GLY A 691 -56.97 21.05 -14.27
C GLY A 691 -56.61 20.89 -12.78
N TYR A 692 -56.40 22.07 -12.19
CA TYR A 692 -56.34 22.48 -10.77
C TYR A 692 -55.00 22.34 -10.09
N GLY A 693 -54.42 23.38 -9.48
CA GLY A 693 -54.90 24.66 -9.00
C GLY A 693 -53.75 25.35 -8.24
N ARG A 694 -53.62 26.61 -8.50
CA ARG A 694 -52.67 27.53 -7.83
C ARG A 694 -52.76 27.49 -6.30
N ARG A 695 -51.59 27.55 -5.63
CA ARG A 695 -51.42 28.54 -4.53
C ARG A 695 -49.94 28.98 -4.45
N ARG A 696 -49.79 30.30 -4.46
CA ARG A 696 -48.55 31.07 -4.28
C ARG A 696 -48.22 31.15 -2.79
N HIS A 697 -46.91 31.08 -2.49
CA HIS A 697 -46.19 31.86 -1.47
C HIS A 697 -44.75 31.73 -1.85
N GLY A 698 -44.01 32.67 -2.24
CA GLY A 698 -43.60 33.93 -1.71
C GLY A 698 -42.26 33.69 -0.91
N GLY A 699 -41.11 33.55 -1.61
CA GLY A 699 -39.79 33.50 -0.96
C GLY A 699 -38.76 34.13 -1.91
N ARG A 700 -38.17 35.23 -1.46
CA ARG A 700 -37.24 36.11 -2.19
C ARG A 700 -35.97 35.41 -2.65
N PRO A 701 -35.39 35.82 -3.79
CA PRO A 701 -34.05 35.39 -4.20
C PRO A 701 -32.95 36.17 -3.45
N ILE A 702 -31.93 35.49 -3.00
CA ILE A 702 -30.71 36.09 -2.48
C ILE A 702 -29.88 36.55 -3.67
N GLN A 703 -29.77 37.87 -3.81
CA GLN A 703 -28.88 38.51 -4.77
C GLN A 703 -27.42 38.33 -4.33
N GLY A 704 -26.61 37.81 -5.24
CA GLY A 704 -25.16 37.82 -5.10
C GLY A 704 -24.61 39.24 -5.24
N TYR A 705 -23.79 39.63 -4.29
CA TYR A 705 -23.00 40.86 -4.36
C TYR A 705 -21.81 40.63 -5.30
N VAL A 706 -21.86 41.27 -6.48
CA VAL A 706 -20.69 41.61 -7.28
C VAL A 706 -20.43 43.09 -7.02
N GLY A 707 -19.33 43.41 -6.34
CA GLY A 707 -18.88 44.78 -6.14
C GLY A 707 -18.21 45.35 -7.40
N PRO A 708 -18.38 46.65 -7.69
CA PRO A 708 -17.86 47.21 -8.92
C PRO A 708 -16.38 47.55 -8.83
N VAL A 709 -15.67 47.25 -9.92
CA VAL A 709 -14.32 47.77 -10.21
C VAL A 709 -14.45 49.24 -10.53
N ALA A 710 -13.81 50.08 -9.74
CA ALA A 710 -13.71 51.52 -10.01
C ALA A 710 -12.68 51.78 -11.14
N GLU A 711 -13.15 52.30 -12.25
CA GLU A 711 -12.35 53.00 -13.23
C GLU A 711 -11.96 54.38 -12.67
N HIS A 712 -10.70 54.73 -12.81
CA HIS A 712 -10.25 56.15 -12.77
C HIS A 712 -9.27 56.40 -13.91
N PRO A 713 -9.35 57.60 -14.54
CA PRO A 713 -8.82 57.84 -15.85
C PRO A 713 -7.43 58.46 -15.86
N ASP A 714 -6.81 58.34 -17.03
CA ASP A 714 -5.73 59.09 -17.67
C ASP A 714 -5.02 60.20 -16.90
N GLN A 715 -3.74 60.04 -16.73
CA GLN A 715 -2.75 61.10 -16.96
C GLN A 715 -1.58 60.54 -17.74
N ALA A 716 -1.40 61.09 -18.92
CA ALA A 716 -0.27 60.94 -19.80
C ALA A 716 0.95 61.59 -19.15
N ASP A 717 2.10 60.93 -19.19
CA ASP A 717 3.38 61.57 -19.29
C ASP A 717 4.35 60.74 -20.14
N GLU A 718 4.79 61.38 -21.19
CA GLU A 718 5.83 61.00 -22.12
C GLU A 718 7.17 60.81 -21.40
N HIS A 719 7.71 59.60 -21.39
CA HIS A 719 9.13 59.34 -21.55
C HIS A 719 9.33 57.91 -22.06
N GLY A 720 9.53 57.80 -23.35
CA GLY A 720 9.92 56.60 -24.01
C GLY A 720 11.29 56.10 -23.52
N LEU A 721 11.31 54.88 -23.03
CA LEU A 721 12.50 54.04 -22.99
C LEU A 721 12.04 52.57 -22.95
N ASP A 722 12.29 51.97 -24.06
CA ASP A 722 12.32 50.55 -24.44
C ASP A 722 12.30 49.56 -23.25
N ARG A 723 11.13 49.10 -22.87
CA ARG A 723 10.90 47.95 -21.96
C ARG A 723 10.52 46.63 -22.65
N ARG A 724 10.55 46.60 -23.97
CA ARG A 724 10.23 45.38 -24.74
C ARG A 724 11.38 44.40 -24.92
N SER A 725 12.62 44.77 -24.57
CA SER A 725 13.80 43.91 -24.83
C SER A 725 14.27 43.04 -23.63
N ARG A 726 13.61 43.08 -22.46
CA ARG A 726 14.05 42.28 -21.29
C ARG A 726 13.11 41.13 -20.94
N THR A 727 11.85 41.19 -21.30
CA THR A 727 10.90 40.08 -21.02
C THR A 727 10.96 38.95 -22.07
N ASP A 728 11.33 39.27 -23.31
CA ASP A 728 11.42 38.27 -24.39
C ASP A 728 12.69 37.41 -24.37
N ARG A 729 13.69 37.75 -23.51
CA ARG A 729 14.92 36.94 -23.38
C ARG A 729 14.94 36.00 -22.18
N LEU A 730 14.00 36.10 -21.23
CA LEU A 730 13.95 35.25 -20.06
C LEU A 730 12.96 34.07 -20.23
N VAL A 731 11.99 34.19 -21.10
CA VAL A 731 10.99 33.16 -21.35
C VAL A 731 11.53 31.99 -22.22
N PRO A 732 12.35 32.23 -23.26
CA PRO A 732 12.88 31.13 -24.07
C PRO A 732 13.89 30.26 -23.34
N SER A 733 14.66 30.78 -22.37
CA SER A 733 15.68 30.02 -21.65
C SER A 733 15.11 29.13 -20.53
N ALA A 734 13.97 29.50 -19.96
CA ALA A 734 13.28 28.66 -18.98
C ALA A 734 12.46 27.54 -19.65
N VAL A 735 11.86 27.85 -20.81
CA VAL A 735 11.09 26.85 -21.57
C VAL A 735 12.01 25.87 -22.31
N SER A 736 13.21 26.28 -22.76
CA SER A 736 14.18 25.36 -23.35
C SER A 736 14.84 24.41 -22.34
N ARG A 737 14.84 24.73 -21.06
CA ARG A 737 15.34 23.86 -19.97
C ARG A 737 14.28 22.97 -19.35
N LEU A 738 13.00 23.19 -19.63
CA LEU A 738 11.92 22.29 -19.20
C LEU A 738 12.09 20.84 -19.70
N PRO A 739 12.55 20.57 -20.93
CA PRO A 739 12.88 19.21 -21.35
C PRO A 739 14.03 18.60 -20.55
N GLU A 740 15.09 19.35 -20.24
CA GLU A 740 16.24 18.84 -19.47
C GLU A 740 15.88 18.57 -18.00
N LEU A 741 15.05 19.41 -17.38
CA LEU A 741 14.49 19.16 -16.05
C LEU A 741 13.46 18.03 -16.07
N TYR A 742 12.68 17.91 -17.14
CA TYR A 742 11.73 16.83 -17.32
C TYR A 742 12.44 15.48 -17.57
N GLU A 743 13.52 15.45 -18.35
CA GLU A 743 14.37 14.28 -18.52
C GLU A 743 15.09 13.84 -17.23
N ALA A 744 15.49 14.78 -16.38
CA ALA A 744 16.12 14.48 -15.10
C ALA A 744 15.14 13.88 -14.07
N PHE A 745 13.86 14.29 -14.08
CA PHE A 745 12.86 13.90 -13.09
C PHE A 745 11.85 12.84 -13.59
N PHE A 746 11.65 12.67 -14.88
CA PHE A 746 10.64 11.79 -15.47
C PHE A 746 11.21 10.89 -16.57
N THR A 747 12.27 10.14 -16.29
CA THR A 747 12.72 9.11 -17.24
C THR A 747 11.68 7.99 -17.37
N PRO A 748 11.44 7.42 -18.58
CA PRO A 748 10.35 6.49 -18.91
C PRO A 748 10.43 5.12 -18.26
N ARG A 749 11.42 4.90 -17.39
CA ARG A 749 11.65 3.61 -16.71
C ARG A 749 10.61 3.25 -15.66
N ALA A 750 9.60 4.09 -15.42
CA ALA A 750 8.64 3.92 -14.34
C ALA A 750 7.16 3.82 -14.79
N SER A 751 6.85 3.86 -16.09
CA SER A 751 5.48 4.10 -16.56
C SER A 751 4.46 2.98 -16.26
N GLY A 752 4.86 1.73 -16.14
CA GLY A 752 3.95 0.62 -15.77
C GLY A 752 3.76 0.45 -14.26
N HIS A 753 4.75 0.80 -13.45
CA HIS A 753 4.72 0.65 -11.99
C HIS A 753 4.49 1.95 -11.21
N LEU A 754 4.68 3.12 -11.84
CA LEU A 754 4.23 4.38 -11.27
C LEU A 754 2.73 4.33 -10.91
N THR A 755 1.93 3.60 -11.68
CA THR A 755 0.51 3.40 -11.36
C THR A 755 0.32 2.67 -10.05
N ILE A 756 1.06 1.59 -9.79
CA ILE A 756 0.97 0.83 -8.52
C ILE A 756 1.59 1.61 -7.37
N VAL A 757 2.71 2.29 -7.60
CA VAL A 757 3.38 3.13 -6.58
C VAL A 757 2.56 4.37 -6.28
N TYR A 758 1.98 5.05 -7.28
CA TYR A 758 1.11 6.20 -7.07
C TYR A 758 -0.23 5.81 -6.45
N VAL A 759 -0.85 4.71 -6.85
CA VAL A 759 -2.06 4.19 -6.18
C VAL A 759 -1.74 3.86 -4.71
N LYS A 760 -0.59 3.25 -4.40
CA LYS A 760 -0.14 3.03 -3.02
C LYS A 760 0.20 4.33 -2.29
N PHE A 761 0.83 5.30 -2.95
CA PHE A 761 1.18 6.60 -2.37
C PHE A 761 -0.05 7.42 -1.94
N ILE A 762 -1.16 7.22 -2.61
CA ILE A 762 -2.40 7.99 -2.37
C ILE A 762 -3.35 7.25 -1.41
N ILE A 763 -3.32 5.90 -1.37
CA ILE A 763 -4.12 5.11 -0.42
C ILE A 763 -3.53 5.18 1.01
N ALA A 764 -2.24 5.44 1.15
CA ALA A 764 -1.60 5.70 2.43
C ALA A 764 -1.81 7.14 2.92
#